data_4886aeeb5a170a73c616407c18b6a2fb
#
_entry.id   4886aeeb5a170a73c616407c18b6a2fb
#
_cell.length_a   1.000
_cell.length_b   1.000
_cell.length_c   1.000
_cell.angle_alpha   90.00
_cell.angle_beta   90.00
_cell.angle_gamma   90.00
#
_symmetry.space_group_name_H-M   'P 1'
#
loop_
_entity.id
_entity.type
_entity.pdbx_description
1 polymer ?
#
loop_
_entity_poly.entity_id
_entity_poly.type
_entity_poly.pdbx_seq_one_letter_code
_entity_poly.pdbx_strand_id
1 'polypeptide(L)'
;MSRALLILVGEDDFLAHQLNHNLSLKSAVWIGNVSPHFATQSYFPFSKTKNLLGSEFPAIIYDARQGIHLDALAMAAGTLQDGSQLLLLLNHWADLANQPDSDSLRWSGEKHAINTPHFIAFLQEKIAKYGFPVYQNTSLNLVPPTPRKDCSTHCQPTLEQARLLQQMAETEEPILIITAKRGRGKSALAGLFAKQQVAQNQLVILTAPNKSAVNIFNEFAGAEITFMPPDELSQNLSDAPQQFANHWLFVDEAAMIPLDILFRLTKAFKRVVLTTTIHSYEGTGRGFLLKFMAKTDRTLRHFELFTPLRWQADDKLEAFIDDLLLCDCEDRLPQPPYDGVLAEQIQISHCERIPHDQIESVYGLLTLAHYRTSPLDLRRLLDAPQQQFYLARAQDALLGCVWAVPEGGMEDNTLIRQIRRGERRPRGNLVAQMLCFQAELEEACELRSLRISRIAVQPNWQQQWLGQRLIAQMKQQIKQQNVVDFLSVSFGYTPELLAFWQKCGFVLVHFSESKEASSGCYSVVALCPLSEEGRAFVQRAEKQFQRNLPLSLHPLATQFARTEIDWTLDSSDWQLLTDFANFFLPLSSALPSIRRLITSAGEAPFPLLTDYCKQPEKRPNKKTWLENCRLEVKKWLQKNGVLL
;
A
#
# COMPACT_ATOMS: atom_id res chain seq x y z
N MET A 1 1.42 9.04 -34.83
CA MET A 1 1.56 10.15 -33.85
C MET A 1 1.60 9.52 -32.47
N SER A 2 2.51 9.96 -31.59
CA SER A 2 2.54 9.51 -30.19
C SER A 2 1.35 10.04 -29.42
N ARG A 3 1.02 9.43 -28.28
CA ARG A 3 0.01 9.93 -27.34
C ARG A 3 0.44 11.30 -26.81
N ALA A 4 -0.50 12.18 -26.57
CA ALA A 4 -0.24 13.54 -26.10
C ALA A 4 -1.06 13.90 -24.86
N LEU A 5 -0.43 14.66 -23.94
CA LEU A 5 -1.12 15.38 -22.88
C LEU A 5 -1.34 16.81 -23.32
N LEU A 6 -2.59 17.29 -23.21
CA LEU A 6 -2.95 18.68 -23.49
C LEU A 6 -3.54 19.27 -22.22
N ILE A 7 -3.07 20.43 -21.81
CA ILE A 7 -3.56 21.12 -20.61
C ILE A 7 -4.46 22.26 -21.09
N LEU A 8 -5.75 22.22 -20.75
CA LEU A 8 -6.72 23.25 -21.05
C LEU A 8 -7.09 24.02 -19.78
N VAL A 9 -6.86 25.33 -19.80
CA VAL A 9 -7.00 26.21 -18.64
C VAL A 9 -8.01 27.30 -18.92
N GLY A 10 -9.00 27.48 -18.03
CA GLY A 10 -9.99 28.53 -18.13
C GLY A 10 -11.18 28.32 -17.21
N GLU A 11 -12.09 29.29 -17.22
CA GLU A 11 -13.35 29.24 -16.49
C GLU A 11 -14.30 28.21 -17.10
N ASP A 12 -15.30 27.78 -16.34
CA ASP A 12 -16.22 26.70 -16.69
C ASP A 12 -16.93 26.93 -18.04
N ASP A 13 -17.39 28.14 -18.33
CA ASP A 13 -18.06 28.48 -19.59
C ASP A 13 -17.11 28.36 -20.79
N PHE A 14 -15.86 28.82 -20.64
CA PHE A 14 -14.82 28.66 -21.65
C PHE A 14 -14.51 27.19 -21.91
N LEU A 15 -14.29 26.41 -20.85
CA LEU A 15 -14.01 24.98 -20.96
C LEU A 15 -15.16 24.24 -21.62
N ALA A 16 -16.38 24.48 -21.21
CA ALA A 16 -17.58 23.89 -21.80
C ALA A 16 -17.73 24.24 -23.29
N HIS A 17 -17.48 25.50 -23.69
CA HIS A 17 -17.48 25.92 -25.07
C HIS A 17 -16.42 25.18 -25.90
N GLN A 18 -15.17 25.09 -25.44
CA GLN A 18 -14.10 24.39 -26.13
C GLN A 18 -14.39 22.89 -26.31
N LEU A 19 -14.94 22.24 -25.29
CA LEU A 19 -15.25 20.82 -25.32
C LEU A 19 -16.43 20.50 -26.25
N ASN A 20 -17.49 21.34 -26.25
CA ASN A 20 -18.66 21.15 -27.10
C ASN A 20 -18.38 21.34 -28.60
N HIS A 21 -17.43 22.22 -28.96
CA HIS A 21 -17.07 22.50 -30.35
C HIS A 21 -16.11 21.46 -30.95
N ASN A 22 -15.51 20.59 -30.15
CA ASN A 22 -14.61 19.54 -30.62
C ASN A 22 -15.33 18.19 -30.76
N LEU A 23 -15.78 17.88 -31.98
CA LEU A 23 -16.53 16.66 -32.31
C LEU A 23 -15.78 15.36 -31.98
N SER A 24 -14.43 15.39 -32.00
CA SER A 24 -13.56 14.27 -31.62
C SER A 24 -13.69 13.85 -30.15
N LEU A 25 -14.24 14.71 -29.30
CA LEU A 25 -14.42 14.42 -27.87
C LEU A 25 -15.76 13.71 -27.55
N LYS A 26 -16.66 13.53 -28.53
CA LYS A 26 -17.92 12.81 -28.31
C LYS A 26 -17.72 11.34 -27.91
N SER A 27 -16.61 10.75 -28.31
CA SER A 27 -16.19 9.41 -27.90
C SER A 27 -15.26 9.38 -26.68
N ALA A 28 -15.02 10.54 -26.05
CA ALA A 28 -14.13 10.64 -24.92
C ALA A 28 -14.74 10.05 -23.64
N VAL A 29 -13.88 9.52 -22.79
CA VAL A 29 -14.21 9.14 -21.41
C VAL A 29 -13.91 10.32 -20.50
N TRP A 30 -14.87 10.66 -19.64
CA TRP A 30 -14.70 11.68 -18.62
C TRP A 30 -14.28 11.05 -17.29
N ILE A 31 -13.20 11.57 -16.71
CA ILE A 31 -12.70 11.18 -15.40
C ILE A 31 -12.67 12.40 -14.48
N GLY A 32 -13.41 12.37 -13.37
CA GLY A 32 -13.50 13.49 -12.44
C GLY A 32 -14.56 13.28 -11.39
N ASN A 33 -14.61 14.12 -10.36
CA ASN A 33 -15.63 14.02 -9.31
C ASN A 33 -16.98 14.65 -9.72
N VAL A 34 -16.97 15.51 -10.73
CA VAL A 34 -18.16 16.18 -11.24
C VAL A 34 -18.54 15.56 -12.59
N SER A 35 -19.82 15.21 -12.74
CA SER A 35 -20.36 14.71 -14.01
C SER A 35 -20.33 15.80 -15.07
N PRO A 36 -19.94 15.49 -16.31
CA PRO A 36 -19.91 16.46 -17.39
C PRO A 36 -21.33 16.96 -17.75
N HIS A 37 -21.43 18.21 -18.17
CA HIS A 37 -22.66 18.81 -18.70
C HIS A 37 -22.82 18.64 -20.24
N PHE A 38 -21.96 17.82 -20.87
CA PHE A 38 -22.00 17.52 -22.31
C PHE A 38 -21.93 16.02 -22.56
N ALA A 39 -22.28 15.60 -23.77
CA ALA A 39 -22.32 14.19 -24.14
C ALA A 39 -20.92 13.61 -24.20
N THR A 40 -20.66 12.62 -23.34
CA THR A 40 -19.43 11.79 -23.33
C THR A 40 -19.81 10.33 -23.49
N GLN A 41 -18.86 9.48 -23.90
CA GLN A 41 -19.08 8.04 -24.01
C GLN A 41 -19.38 7.42 -22.65
N SER A 42 -18.62 7.80 -21.62
CA SER A 42 -18.81 7.30 -20.27
C SER A 42 -18.17 8.23 -19.23
N TYR A 43 -18.64 8.14 -18.00
CA TYR A 43 -18.18 8.91 -16.85
C TYR A 43 -17.66 7.99 -15.74
N PHE A 44 -16.50 8.33 -15.21
CA PHE A 44 -15.87 7.64 -14.07
C PHE A 44 -15.44 8.64 -13.00
N PRO A 45 -15.98 8.55 -11.77
CA PRO A 45 -15.41 9.28 -10.65
C PRO A 45 -14.00 8.73 -10.32
N PHE A 46 -13.15 9.56 -9.73
CA PHE A 46 -11.78 9.15 -9.39
C PHE A 46 -11.70 7.84 -8.57
N SER A 47 -12.67 7.59 -7.71
CA SER A 47 -12.76 6.36 -6.90
C SER A 47 -13.00 5.08 -7.72
N LYS A 48 -13.48 5.20 -8.96
CA LYS A 48 -13.79 4.07 -9.87
C LYS A 48 -12.85 3.95 -11.06
N THR A 49 -11.77 4.74 -11.12
CA THR A 49 -10.81 4.70 -12.25
C THR A 49 -10.14 3.34 -12.44
N LYS A 50 -10.08 2.50 -11.40
CA LYS A 50 -9.61 1.11 -11.53
C LYS A 50 -10.43 0.30 -12.54
N ASN A 51 -11.70 0.65 -12.77
CA ASN A 51 -12.56 -0.03 -13.73
C ASN A 51 -12.19 0.27 -15.19
N LEU A 52 -11.34 1.26 -15.45
CA LEU A 52 -10.78 1.53 -16.78
C LEU A 52 -9.73 0.51 -17.20
N LEU A 53 -9.11 -0.15 -16.22
CA LEU A 53 -7.97 -1.02 -16.47
C LEU A 53 -8.37 -2.23 -17.33
N GLY A 54 -7.61 -2.46 -18.41
CA GLY A 54 -7.90 -3.49 -19.40
C GLY A 54 -8.60 -2.94 -20.66
N SER A 55 -9.19 -1.73 -20.58
CA SER A 55 -9.81 -1.06 -21.72
C SER A 55 -8.87 -0.07 -22.41
N GLU A 56 -9.19 0.34 -23.62
CA GLU A 56 -8.47 1.37 -24.39
C GLU A 56 -9.47 2.40 -24.95
N PHE A 57 -9.11 3.68 -24.84
CA PHE A 57 -9.98 4.79 -25.19
C PHE A 57 -9.33 5.74 -26.20
N PRO A 58 -10.09 6.23 -27.20
CA PRO A 58 -9.57 7.14 -28.23
C PRO A 58 -9.35 8.57 -27.73
N ALA A 59 -9.97 8.96 -26.63
CA ALA A 59 -9.78 10.25 -25.98
C ALA A 59 -10.18 10.16 -24.51
N ILE A 60 -9.47 10.87 -23.64
CA ILE A 60 -9.79 10.96 -22.23
C ILE A 60 -9.78 12.42 -21.81
N ILE A 61 -10.82 12.84 -21.10
CA ILE A 61 -10.91 14.13 -20.45
C ILE A 61 -10.76 13.90 -18.95
N TYR A 62 -9.69 14.45 -18.38
CA TYR A 62 -9.38 14.37 -16.96
C TYR A 62 -9.68 15.71 -16.29
N ASP A 63 -10.75 15.77 -15.51
CA ASP A 63 -11.19 16.97 -14.82
C ASP A 63 -10.45 17.17 -13.49
N ALA A 64 -9.40 17.99 -13.53
CA ALA A 64 -8.55 18.31 -12.39
C ALA A 64 -8.89 19.65 -11.71
N ARG A 65 -10.04 20.28 -12.06
CA ARG A 65 -10.43 21.60 -11.53
C ARG A 65 -10.56 21.64 -10.01
N GLN A 66 -10.94 20.52 -9.39
CA GLN A 66 -11.06 20.41 -7.93
C GLN A 66 -9.84 19.78 -7.26
N GLY A 67 -8.93 19.19 -8.03
CA GLY A 67 -7.73 18.52 -7.50
C GLY A 67 -7.22 17.43 -8.41
N ILE A 68 -5.98 17.00 -8.18
CA ILE A 68 -5.27 16.05 -9.02
C ILE A 68 -5.05 14.73 -8.27
N HIS A 69 -5.84 13.72 -8.63
CA HIS A 69 -5.67 12.35 -8.16
C HIS A 69 -4.60 11.64 -8.99
N LEU A 70 -3.38 11.60 -8.48
CA LEU A 70 -2.20 11.18 -9.24
C LEU A 70 -2.28 9.71 -9.71
N ASP A 71 -2.82 8.82 -8.90
CA ASP A 71 -3.10 7.43 -9.27
C ASP A 71 -4.15 7.32 -10.39
N ALA A 72 -5.19 8.14 -10.36
CA ALA A 72 -6.21 8.18 -11.41
C ALA A 72 -5.65 8.73 -12.73
N LEU A 73 -4.77 9.74 -12.67
CA LEU A 73 -4.08 10.27 -13.85
C LEU A 73 -3.21 9.21 -14.52
N ALA A 74 -2.47 8.44 -13.73
CA ALA A 74 -1.64 7.34 -14.22
C ALA A 74 -2.48 6.23 -14.88
N MET A 75 -3.62 5.86 -14.27
CA MET A 75 -4.55 4.89 -14.85
C MET A 75 -5.13 5.39 -16.17
N ALA A 76 -5.56 6.65 -16.23
CA ALA A 76 -6.06 7.30 -17.43
C ALA A 76 -5.03 7.25 -18.57
N ALA A 77 -3.81 7.71 -18.30
CA ALA A 77 -2.72 7.67 -19.27
C ALA A 77 -2.43 6.24 -19.77
N GLY A 78 -2.51 5.24 -18.88
CA GLY A 78 -2.30 3.82 -19.21
C GLY A 78 -3.42 3.16 -20.03
N THR A 79 -4.57 3.83 -20.22
CA THR A 79 -5.71 3.34 -21.02
C THR A 79 -5.96 4.15 -22.28
N LEU A 80 -5.14 5.15 -22.57
CA LEU A 80 -5.22 5.96 -23.77
C LEU A 80 -4.61 5.21 -24.96
N GLN A 81 -5.30 5.14 -26.09
CA GLN A 81 -4.84 4.52 -27.34
C GLN A 81 -3.65 5.26 -27.95
N ASP A 82 -2.88 4.55 -28.78
CA ASP A 82 -1.81 5.17 -29.59
C ASP A 82 -2.36 6.27 -30.50
N GLY A 83 -1.60 7.38 -30.62
CA GLY A 83 -2.02 8.54 -31.41
C GLY A 83 -3.16 9.38 -30.80
N SER A 84 -3.61 9.07 -29.61
CA SER A 84 -4.73 9.70 -28.91
C SER A 84 -4.31 10.78 -27.92
N GLN A 85 -5.28 11.50 -27.35
CA GLN A 85 -5.04 12.67 -26.50
C GLN A 85 -5.70 12.51 -25.14
N LEU A 86 -4.93 12.85 -24.09
CA LEU A 86 -5.40 13.05 -22.72
C LEU A 86 -5.52 14.55 -22.48
N LEU A 87 -6.74 15.02 -22.23
CA LEU A 87 -7.03 16.41 -21.96
C LEU A 87 -7.16 16.64 -20.46
N LEU A 88 -6.25 17.43 -19.87
CA LEU A 88 -6.25 17.82 -18.45
C LEU A 88 -6.92 19.19 -18.31
N LEU A 89 -8.05 19.26 -17.60
CA LEU A 89 -8.78 20.49 -17.36
C LEU A 89 -8.39 21.13 -16.04
N LEU A 90 -8.10 22.43 -16.06
CA LEU A 90 -7.75 23.25 -14.90
C LEU A 90 -8.43 24.61 -14.99
N ASN A 91 -8.78 25.21 -13.85
CA ASN A 91 -9.29 26.59 -13.81
C ASN A 91 -8.15 27.61 -13.88
N HIS A 92 -7.04 27.33 -13.24
CA HIS A 92 -5.87 28.22 -13.13
C HIS A 92 -4.60 27.47 -13.49
N TRP A 93 -3.60 28.17 -14.03
CA TRP A 93 -2.26 27.62 -14.26
C TRP A 93 -1.20 28.26 -13.38
N ALA A 94 -1.07 29.58 -13.47
CA ALA A 94 -0.07 30.31 -12.70
C ALA A 94 -0.37 30.31 -11.19
N ASP A 95 -1.66 30.31 -10.81
CA ASP A 95 -2.10 30.32 -9.42
C ASP A 95 -2.55 28.94 -8.90
N LEU A 96 -2.28 27.88 -9.64
CA LEU A 96 -2.72 26.53 -9.27
C LEU A 96 -2.15 26.08 -7.92
N ALA A 97 -0.92 26.49 -7.59
CA ALA A 97 -0.25 26.18 -6.33
C ALA A 97 -0.97 26.75 -5.08
N ASN A 98 -1.75 27.84 -5.26
CA ASN A 98 -2.50 28.48 -4.19
C ASN A 98 -3.96 28.02 -4.12
N GLN A 99 -4.37 27.09 -4.99
CA GLN A 99 -5.74 26.56 -4.95
C GLN A 99 -5.82 25.31 -4.05
N PRO A 100 -6.93 25.15 -3.29
CA PRO A 100 -7.15 23.93 -2.53
C PRO A 100 -7.27 22.71 -3.44
N ASP A 101 -6.52 21.68 -3.13
CA ASP A 101 -6.56 20.40 -3.85
C ASP A 101 -7.42 19.39 -3.09
N SER A 102 -8.56 18.99 -3.63
CA SER A 102 -9.48 18.06 -2.99
C SER A 102 -8.87 16.67 -2.76
N ASP A 103 -7.84 16.27 -3.53
CA ASP A 103 -7.12 15.02 -3.30
C ASP A 103 -6.40 15.01 -1.95
N SER A 104 -6.03 16.19 -1.42
CA SER A 104 -5.38 16.31 -0.12
C SER A 104 -6.22 15.73 1.02
N LEU A 105 -7.55 15.73 0.92
CA LEU A 105 -8.44 15.09 1.90
C LEU A 105 -8.19 13.58 2.04
N ARG A 106 -7.60 12.92 1.06
CA ARG A 106 -7.29 11.49 1.12
C ARG A 106 -6.07 11.18 1.99
N TRP A 107 -5.15 12.14 2.18
CA TRP A 107 -3.83 11.87 2.71
C TRP A 107 -3.28 12.90 3.71
N SER A 108 -3.79 14.14 3.75
CA SER A 108 -3.26 15.18 4.65
C SER A 108 -3.60 14.98 6.12
N GLY A 109 -4.72 14.31 6.42
CA GLY A 109 -5.30 14.25 7.77
C GLY A 109 -6.17 15.46 8.11
N GLU A 110 -6.17 16.50 7.27
CA GLU A 110 -6.92 17.74 7.49
C GLU A 110 -8.43 17.57 7.21
N LYS A 111 -9.25 18.39 7.87
CA LYS A 111 -10.72 18.39 7.69
C LYS A 111 -11.14 19.07 6.38
N HIS A 112 -10.33 19.97 5.86
CA HIS A 112 -10.54 20.73 4.63
C HIS A 112 -9.42 20.47 3.64
N ALA A 113 -9.69 20.65 2.35
CA ALA A 113 -8.69 20.58 1.32
C ALA A 113 -7.59 21.62 1.55
N ILE A 114 -6.34 21.25 1.43
CA ILE A 114 -5.19 22.13 1.55
C ILE A 114 -4.56 22.43 0.19
N ASN A 115 -3.82 23.50 0.11
CA ASN A 115 -2.98 23.81 -1.04
C ASN A 115 -1.80 22.83 -1.12
N THR A 116 -1.36 22.51 -2.34
CA THR A 116 -0.28 21.54 -2.57
C THR A 116 0.82 22.13 -3.46
N PRO A 117 1.49 23.23 -3.00
CA PRO A 117 2.38 24.02 -3.83
C PRO A 117 3.59 23.25 -4.33
N HIS A 118 4.14 22.32 -3.53
CA HIS A 118 5.34 21.57 -3.91
C HIS A 118 5.04 20.53 -4.99
N PHE A 119 3.92 19.83 -4.88
CA PHE A 119 3.46 18.93 -5.92
C PHE A 119 3.13 19.68 -7.21
N ILE A 120 2.45 20.81 -7.12
CA ILE A 120 2.10 21.61 -8.31
C ILE A 120 3.36 22.13 -9.01
N ALA A 121 4.35 22.65 -8.27
CA ALA A 121 5.63 23.05 -8.84
C ALA A 121 6.33 21.87 -9.54
N PHE A 122 6.36 20.70 -8.89
CA PHE A 122 6.93 19.48 -9.45
C PHE A 122 6.20 19.04 -10.73
N LEU A 123 4.86 19.04 -10.74
CA LEU A 123 4.04 18.72 -11.90
C LEU A 123 4.30 19.70 -13.08
N GLN A 124 4.31 21.00 -12.81
CA GLN A 124 4.54 22.03 -13.82
C GLN A 124 5.94 21.92 -14.44
N GLU A 125 6.95 21.61 -13.63
CA GLU A 125 8.30 21.35 -14.12
C GLU A 125 8.33 20.13 -15.06
N LYS A 126 7.69 19.01 -14.66
CA LYS A 126 7.63 17.82 -15.52
C LYS A 126 6.85 18.10 -16.82
N ILE A 127 5.73 18.82 -16.77
CA ILE A 127 4.98 19.24 -17.97
C ILE A 127 5.87 20.05 -18.92
N ALA A 128 6.63 21.01 -18.39
CA ALA A 128 7.55 21.83 -19.16
C ALA A 128 8.71 21.00 -19.75
N LYS A 129 9.29 20.08 -18.97
CA LYS A 129 10.37 19.17 -19.42
C LYS A 129 9.96 18.34 -20.62
N TYR A 130 8.74 17.83 -20.66
CA TYR A 130 8.24 17.02 -21.78
C TYR A 130 7.62 17.86 -22.91
N GLY A 131 7.50 19.18 -22.74
CA GLY A 131 7.02 20.10 -23.76
C GLY A 131 5.53 19.90 -24.08
N PHE A 132 4.70 19.56 -23.11
CA PHE A 132 3.25 19.47 -23.30
C PHE A 132 2.62 20.87 -23.38
N PRO A 133 1.71 21.11 -24.34
CA PRO A 133 1.13 22.43 -24.53
C PRO A 133 0.11 22.78 -23.45
N VAL A 134 0.15 24.04 -23.00
CA VAL A 134 -0.82 24.64 -22.08
C VAL A 134 -1.63 25.67 -22.86
N TYR A 135 -2.94 25.40 -23.02
CA TYR A 135 -3.88 26.27 -23.69
C TYR A 135 -4.63 27.11 -22.65
N GLN A 136 -4.20 28.35 -22.47
CA GLN A 136 -4.86 29.27 -21.53
C GLN A 136 -5.66 30.32 -22.29
N ASN A 137 -6.98 30.26 -22.18
CA ASN A 137 -7.93 31.15 -22.88
C ASN A 137 -7.70 31.18 -24.41
N THR A 138 -7.16 30.13 -24.99
CA THR A 138 -6.90 29.98 -26.42
C THR A 138 -7.66 28.78 -26.96
N SER A 139 -8.11 28.91 -28.23
CA SER A 139 -8.90 27.84 -28.87
C SER A 139 -8.09 26.54 -28.96
N LEU A 140 -8.74 25.45 -28.57
CA LEU A 140 -8.18 24.10 -28.62
C LEU A 140 -8.34 23.54 -30.04
N ASN A 141 -7.24 23.22 -30.69
CA ASN A 141 -7.21 22.51 -31.96
C ASN A 141 -6.82 21.05 -31.72
N LEU A 142 -7.84 20.19 -31.60
CA LEU A 142 -7.63 18.75 -31.46
C LEU A 142 -7.41 18.11 -32.83
N VAL A 143 -6.33 17.34 -32.94
CA VAL A 143 -6.14 16.46 -34.09
C VAL A 143 -6.98 15.20 -33.83
N PRO A 144 -7.88 14.82 -34.75
CA PRO A 144 -8.64 13.58 -34.59
C PRO A 144 -7.68 12.39 -34.39
N PRO A 145 -7.97 11.44 -33.47
CA PRO A 145 -7.15 10.25 -33.30
C PRO A 145 -7.10 9.49 -34.62
N THR A 146 -5.90 9.11 -35.03
CA THR A 146 -5.72 8.29 -36.23
C THR A 146 -6.16 6.86 -35.86
N PRO A 147 -7.19 6.30 -36.52
CA PRO A 147 -7.63 4.94 -36.22
C PRO A 147 -6.45 3.99 -36.38
N ARG A 148 -6.18 3.19 -35.35
CA ARG A 148 -5.23 2.09 -35.45
C ARG A 148 -5.75 1.15 -36.56
N LYS A 149 -4.90 0.75 -37.50
CA LYS A 149 -5.23 -0.36 -38.40
C LYS A 149 -5.50 -1.57 -37.50
N ASP A 150 -6.72 -2.11 -37.55
CA ASP A 150 -7.06 -3.35 -36.87
C ASP A 150 -6.03 -4.42 -37.26
N CYS A 151 -5.10 -4.69 -36.36
CA CYS A 151 -4.28 -5.87 -36.44
C CYS A 151 -5.15 -7.06 -36.04
N SER A 152 -5.86 -7.64 -37.02
CA SER A 152 -6.71 -8.83 -36.87
C SER A 152 -5.94 -10.12 -36.51
N THR A 153 -4.75 -10.02 -35.96
CA THR A 153 -3.88 -11.13 -35.52
C THR A 153 -3.65 -11.11 -34.01
N HIS A 154 -4.74 -10.95 -33.24
CA HIS A 154 -4.66 -10.73 -31.79
C HIS A 154 -4.00 -11.84 -30.96
N CYS A 155 -3.77 -13.04 -31.51
CA CYS A 155 -3.20 -14.18 -30.78
C CYS A 155 -1.83 -14.64 -31.26
N GLN A 156 -1.13 -13.84 -32.08
CA GLN A 156 0.23 -14.17 -32.49
C GLN A 156 1.27 -13.47 -31.59
N PRO A 157 2.36 -14.17 -31.23
CA PRO A 157 3.43 -13.55 -30.45
C PRO A 157 4.17 -12.48 -31.27
N THR A 158 4.56 -11.40 -30.62
CA THR A 158 5.53 -10.44 -31.20
C THR A 158 6.89 -11.13 -31.38
N LEU A 159 7.80 -10.51 -32.14
CA LEU A 159 9.16 -11.04 -32.29
C LEU A 159 9.88 -11.22 -30.96
N GLU A 160 9.72 -10.27 -30.03
CA GLU A 160 10.27 -10.36 -28.67
C GLU A 160 9.64 -11.52 -27.90
N GLN A 161 8.33 -11.62 -27.92
CA GLN A 161 7.61 -12.72 -27.26
C GLN A 161 7.96 -14.09 -27.85
N ALA A 162 8.06 -14.21 -29.18
CA ALA A 162 8.45 -15.46 -29.83
C ALA A 162 9.85 -15.91 -29.40
N ARG A 163 10.81 -14.99 -29.33
CA ARG A 163 12.16 -15.27 -28.83
C ARG A 163 12.16 -15.74 -27.37
N LEU A 164 11.39 -15.03 -26.51
CA LEU A 164 11.29 -15.41 -25.10
C LEU A 164 10.58 -16.75 -24.91
N LEU A 165 9.54 -17.07 -25.70
CA LEU A 165 8.87 -18.37 -25.68
C LEU A 165 9.86 -19.51 -25.98
N GLN A 166 10.73 -19.33 -26.98
CA GLN A 166 11.76 -20.32 -27.29
C GLN A 166 12.73 -20.48 -26.11
N GLN A 167 13.25 -19.39 -25.55
CA GLN A 167 14.15 -19.42 -24.40
C GLN A 167 13.51 -20.08 -23.17
N MET A 168 12.23 -19.79 -22.90
CA MET A 168 11.47 -20.40 -21.80
C MET A 168 11.29 -21.92 -22.00
N ALA A 169 11.09 -22.36 -23.24
CA ALA A 169 10.94 -23.78 -23.55
C ALA A 169 12.26 -24.56 -23.37
N GLU A 170 13.40 -23.94 -23.66
CA GLU A 170 14.75 -24.50 -23.51
C GLU A 170 15.27 -24.46 -22.06
N THR A 171 14.60 -23.74 -21.17
CA THR A 171 15.03 -23.50 -19.79
C THR A 171 14.68 -24.65 -18.87
N GLU A 172 15.67 -25.18 -18.13
CA GLU A 172 15.50 -26.27 -17.15
C GLU A 172 15.17 -25.77 -15.74
N GLU A 173 15.38 -24.49 -15.43
CA GLU A 173 15.14 -23.92 -14.12
C GLU A 173 13.67 -24.06 -13.70
N PRO A 174 13.43 -24.46 -12.44
CA PRO A 174 12.08 -24.76 -11.96
C PRO A 174 11.19 -23.51 -11.83
N ILE A 175 11.78 -22.32 -11.71
CA ILE A 175 11.04 -21.06 -11.57
C ILE A 175 11.42 -20.14 -12.72
N LEU A 176 10.43 -19.76 -13.52
CA LEU A 176 10.55 -18.74 -14.57
C LEU A 176 9.85 -17.47 -14.10
N ILE A 177 10.54 -16.35 -14.13
CA ILE A 177 9.98 -15.04 -13.74
C ILE A 177 9.91 -14.15 -14.97
N ILE A 178 8.73 -13.66 -15.29
CA ILE A 178 8.49 -12.71 -16.38
C ILE A 178 8.17 -11.35 -15.76
N THR A 179 9.02 -10.38 -15.99
CA THR A 179 8.78 -9.01 -15.58
C THR A 179 8.57 -8.10 -16.78
N ALA A 180 7.80 -7.06 -16.59
CA ALA A 180 7.59 -6.02 -17.58
C ALA A 180 7.01 -4.76 -16.94
N LYS A 181 7.21 -3.62 -17.57
CA LYS A 181 6.34 -2.46 -17.35
C LYS A 181 4.92 -2.78 -17.80
N ARG A 182 3.96 -1.96 -17.43
CA ARG A 182 2.57 -2.14 -17.85
C ARG A 182 2.43 -2.05 -19.38
N GLY A 183 1.53 -2.85 -19.97
CA GLY A 183 1.25 -2.80 -21.41
C GLY A 183 2.28 -3.49 -22.31
N ARG A 184 3.18 -4.32 -21.76
CA ARG A 184 4.19 -5.09 -22.52
C ARG A 184 3.77 -6.51 -22.86
N GLY A 185 2.58 -6.96 -22.41
CA GLY A 185 2.04 -8.29 -22.75
C GLY A 185 2.63 -9.44 -21.94
N LYS A 186 3.01 -9.24 -20.68
CA LYS A 186 3.49 -10.31 -19.79
C LYS A 186 2.47 -11.45 -19.59
N SER A 187 1.19 -11.10 -19.33
CA SER A 187 0.12 -12.09 -19.17
C SER A 187 -0.20 -12.82 -20.48
N ALA A 188 -0.08 -12.11 -21.61
CA ALA A 188 -0.21 -12.74 -22.94
C ALA A 188 0.94 -13.73 -23.22
N LEU A 189 2.19 -13.36 -22.91
CA LEU A 189 3.34 -14.25 -23.04
C LEU A 189 3.18 -15.49 -22.15
N ALA A 190 2.74 -15.33 -20.91
CA ALA A 190 2.48 -16.46 -20.02
C ALA A 190 1.35 -17.36 -20.54
N GLY A 191 0.26 -16.77 -21.09
CA GLY A 191 -0.82 -17.52 -21.73
C GLY A 191 -0.36 -18.31 -22.96
N LEU A 192 0.45 -17.70 -23.85
CA LEU A 192 1.05 -18.38 -25.00
C LEU A 192 1.95 -19.56 -24.56
N PHE A 193 2.74 -19.37 -23.50
CA PHE A 193 3.58 -20.43 -22.96
C PHE A 193 2.73 -21.55 -22.33
N ALA A 194 1.65 -21.20 -21.60
CA ALA A 194 0.70 -22.18 -21.08
C ALA A 194 0.06 -23.01 -22.22
N LYS A 195 -0.31 -22.36 -23.33
CA LYS A 195 -0.81 -23.05 -24.54
C LYS A 195 0.17 -24.11 -25.07
N GLN A 196 1.46 -23.78 -25.10
CA GLN A 196 2.50 -24.75 -25.52
C GLN A 196 2.59 -25.94 -24.56
N GLN A 197 2.49 -25.67 -23.23
CA GLN A 197 2.53 -26.74 -22.23
C GLN A 197 1.30 -27.67 -22.34
N VAL A 198 0.10 -27.09 -22.51
CA VAL A 198 -1.13 -27.89 -22.73
C VAL A 198 -1.04 -28.72 -23.99
N ALA A 199 -0.50 -28.17 -25.07
CA ALA A 199 -0.27 -28.93 -26.33
C ALA A 199 0.71 -30.11 -26.17
N GLN A 200 1.57 -30.05 -25.13
CA GLN A 200 2.47 -31.16 -24.73
C GLN A 200 1.85 -32.06 -23.66
N ASN A 201 0.53 -32.02 -23.47
CA ASN A 201 -0.23 -32.77 -22.47
C ASN A 201 0.21 -32.50 -21.01
N GLN A 202 0.77 -31.33 -20.73
CA GLN A 202 1.08 -30.92 -19.36
C GLN A 202 -0.18 -30.38 -18.68
N LEU A 203 -0.36 -30.71 -17.41
CA LEU A 203 -1.43 -30.15 -16.59
C LEU A 203 -1.03 -28.75 -16.09
N VAL A 204 -1.93 -27.78 -16.26
CA VAL A 204 -1.67 -26.36 -15.94
C VAL A 204 -2.70 -25.84 -14.94
N ILE A 205 -2.21 -25.15 -13.91
CA ILE A 205 -3.03 -24.41 -12.94
C ILE A 205 -2.64 -22.94 -13.01
N LEU A 206 -3.65 -22.07 -12.97
CA LEU A 206 -3.51 -20.63 -12.95
C LEU A 206 -3.97 -20.08 -11.60
N THR A 207 -3.17 -19.21 -11.01
CA THR A 207 -3.54 -18.41 -9.83
C THR A 207 -3.21 -16.95 -10.04
N ALA A 208 -3.99 -16.07 -9.41
CA ALA A 208 -3.81 -14.62 -9.43
C ALA A 208 -4.54 -13.99 -8.24
N PRO A 209 -4.25 -12.73 -7.87
CA PRO A 209 -4.93 -12.05 -6.77
C PRO A 209 -6.46 -11.99 -6.91
N ASN A 210 -6.96 -11.94 -8.14
CA ASN A 210 -8.39 -11.98 -8.45
C ASN A 210 -8.66 -12.58 -9.83
N LYS A 211 -9.87 -13.13 -10.03
CA LYS A 211 -10.26 -13.80 -11.28
C LYS A 211 -10.32 -12.84 -12.48
N SER A 212 -10.56 -11.55 -12.30
CA SER A 212 -10.61 -10.60 -13.41
C SER A 212 -9.23 -10.31 -14.03
N ALA A 213 -8.14 -10.56 -13.30
CA ALA A 213 -6.78 -10.36 -13.80
C ALA A 213 -6.39 -11.36 -14.90
N VAL A 214 -7.05 -12.53 -14.98
CA VAL A 214 -6.61 -13.64 -15.84
C VAL A 214 -7.26 -13.68 -17.22
N ASN A 215 -8.11 -12.73 -17.58
CA ASN A 215 -8.82 -12.73 -18.87
C ASN A 215 -7.84 -12.74 -20.06
N ILE A 216 -6.82 -11.88 -20.05
CA ILE A 216 -5.80 -11.81 -21.11
C ILE A 216 -5.00 -13.12 -21.18
N PHE A 217 -4.64 -13.68 -20.03
CA PHE A 217 -3.94 -14.96 -19.98
C PHE A 217 -4.77 -16.05 -20.69
N ASN A 218 -6.04 -16.21 -20.35
CA ASN A 218 -6.93 -17.22 -20.93
C ASN A 218 -7.18 -17.01 -22.44
N GLU A 219 -7.32 -15.76 -22.88
CA GLU A 219 -7.44 -15.42 -24.29
C GLU A 219 -6.24 -15.97 -25.11
N PHE A 220 -5.01 -15.72 -24.63
CA PHE A 220 -3.80 -16.18 -25.30
C PHE A 220 -3.48 -17.66 -25.07
N ALA A 221 -3.94 -18.25 -23.98
CA ALA A 221 -3.86 -19.69 -23.77
C ALA A 221 -4.75 -20.47 -24.74
N GLY A 222 -5.79 -19.85 -25.30
CA GLY A 222 -6.72 -20.45 -26.24
C GLY A 222 -7.64 -21.53 -25.64
N ALA A 223 -7.64 -21.64 -24.32
CA ALA A 223 -8.48 -22.53 -23.54
C ALA A 223 -8.68 -21.94 -22.14
N GLU A 224 -9.79 -22.28 -21.48
CA GLU A 224 -9.98 -21.94 -20.08
C GLU A 224 -9.10 -22.83 -19.20
N ILE A 225 -8.07 -22.23 -18.61
CA ILE A 225 -7.17 -22.92 -17.69
C ILE A 225 -7.81 -22.97 -16.29
N THR A 226 -7.63 -24.07 -15.57
CA THR A 226 -8.14 -24.21 -14.20
C THR A 226 -7.57 -23.10 -13.30
N PHE A 227 -8.45 -22.21 -12.85
CA PHE A 227 -8.10 -21.12 -11.94
C PHE A 227 -8.41 -21.49 -10.50
N MET A 228 -7.45 -21.27 -9.60
CA MET A 228 -7.63 -21.40 -8.15
C MET A 228 -7.11 -20.14 -7.45
N PRO A 229 -7.89 -19.53 -6.53
CA PRO A 229 -7.40 -18.44 -5.68
C PRO A 229 -6.17 -18.85 -4.86
N PRO A 230 -5.22 -17.95 -4.57
CA PRO A 230 -3.97 -18.30 -3.87
C PRO A 230 -4.18 -18.95 -2.50
N ASP A 231 -5.16 -18.48 -1.73
CA ASP A 231 -5.47 -19.02 -0.40
C ASP A 231 -6.06 -20.44 -0.50
N GLU A 232 -7.00 -20.67 -1.42
CA GLU A 232 -7.59 -21.98 -1.71
C GLU A 232 -6.54 -22.98 -2.19
N LEU A 233 -5.69 -22.56 -3.13
CA LEU A 233 -4.60 -23.40 -3.64
C LEU A 233 -3.61 -23.76 -2.52
N SER A 234 -3.28 -22.78 -1.65
CA SER A 234 -2.42 -23.00 -0.49
C SER A 234 -3.03 -23.97 0.52
N GLN A 235 -4.35 -23.93 0.72
CA GLN A 235 -5.08 -24.87 1.58
C GLN A 235 -5.07 -26.27 0.99
N ASN A 236 -5.43 -26.41 -0.30
CA ASN A 236 -5.45 -27.70 -0.98
C ASN A 236 -4.08 -28.39 -0.97
N LEU A 237 -2.99 -27.62 -1.08
CA LEU A 237 -1.63 -28.14 -0.94
C LEU A 237 -1.31 -28.62 0.48
N SER A 238 -1.90 -28.04 1.50
CA SER A 238 -1.75 -28.49 2.88
C SER A 238 -2.51 -29.80 3.12
N ASP A 239 -3.69 -29.94 2.50
CA ASP A 239 -4.56 -31.11 2.66
C ASP A 239 -4.11 -32.32 1.80
N ALA A 240 -3.59 -32.06 0.59
CA ALA A 240 -3.15 -33.08 -0.37
C ALA A 240 -1.88 -32.63 -1.14
N PRO A 241 -0.68 -32.66 -0.54
CA PRO A 241 0.55 -32.11 -1.13
C PRO A 241 0.96 -32.73 -2.48
N GLN A 242 0.59 -33.98 -2.72
CA GLN A 242 0.96 -34.74 -3.92
C GLN A 242 0.04 -34.47 -5.11
N GLN A 243 -1.13 -33.89 -4.90
CA GLN A 243 -2.16 -33.74 -5.93
C GLN A 243 -1.67 -32.94 -7.14
N PHE A 244 -0.84 -31.93 -6.91
CA PHE A 244 -0.40 -30.99 -7.93
C PHE A 244 1.08 -31.14 -8.32
N ALA A 245 1.77 -32.18 -7.86
CA ALA A 245 3.21 -32.35 -8.05
C ALA A 245 3.65 -32.35 -9.52
N ASN A 246 2.79 -32.82 -10.44
CA ASN A 246 3.05 -32.87 -11.87
C ASN A 246 2.45 -31.73 -12.68
N HIS A 247 1.83 -30.74 -12.02
CA HIS A 247 1.24 -29.59 -12.70
C HIS A 247 2.26 -28.45 -12.86
N TRP A 248 2.10 -27.69 -13.93
CA TRP A 248 2.68 -26.37 -14.06
C TRP A 248 1.82 -25.35 -13.30
N LEU A 249 2.44 -24.52 -12.50
CA LEU A 249 1.78 -23.39 -11.86
C LEU A 249 2.11 -22.09 -12.60
N PHE A 250 1.08 -21.37 -13.02
CA PHE A 250 1.19 -20.02 -13.52
C PHE A 250 0.62 -19.07 -12.48
N VAL A 251 1.39 -18.04 -12.09
CA VAL A 251 1.01 -17.03 -11.11
C VAL A 251 1.03 -15.67 -11.80
N ASP A 252 -0.13 -15.13 -12.12
CA ASP A 252 -0.21 -13.79 -12.70
C ASP A 252 -0.28 -12.73 -11.60
N GLU A 253 0.39 -11.60 -11.80
CA GLU A 253 0.59 -10.52 -10.82
C GLU A 253 1.13 -11.03 -9.46
N ALA A 254 2.18 -11.83 -9.49
CA ALA A 254 2.78 -12.49 -8.33
C ALA A 254 3.16 -11.55 -7.19
N ALA A 255 3.56 -10.30 -7.49
CA ALA A 255 3.88 -9.30 -6.48
C ALA A 255 2.68 -8.88 -5.60
N MET A 256 1.46 -9.17 -6.04
CA MET A 256 0.24 -8.88 -5.27
C MET A 256 -0.13 -10.02 -4.31
N ILE A 257 0.57 -11.15 -4.37
CA ILE A 257 0.36 -12.32 -3.50
C ILE A 257 1.34 -12.26 -2.32
N PRO A 258 0.91 -12.51 -1.08
CA PRO A 258 1.80 -12.56 0.08
C PRO A 258 2.97 -13.53 -0.13
N LEU A 259 4.17 -13.11 0.24
CA LEU A 259 5.40 -13.86 0.02
C LEU A 259 5.38 -15.26 0.66
N ASP A 260 4.79 -15.41 1.84
CA ASP A 260 4.68 -16.69 2.54
C ASP A 260 3.81 -17.71 1.77
N ILE A 261 2.72 -17.24 1.16
CA ILE A 261 1.89 -18.05 0.26
C ILE A 261 2.70 -18.41 -0.99
N LEU A 262 3.34 -17.42 -1.61
CA LEU A 262 4.10 -17.65 -2.82
C LEU A 262 5.26 -18.62 -2.62
N PHE A 263 6.01 -18.55 -1.52
CA PHE A 263 7.05 -19.52 -1.19
C PHE A 263 6.48 -20.94 -1.02
N ARG A 264 5.32 -21.09 -0.36
CA ARG A 264 4.64 -22.40 -0.27
C ARG A 264 4.26 -22.93 -1.64
N LEU A 265 3.66 -22.10 -2.49
CA LEU A 265 3.27 -22.47 -3.85
C LEU A 265 4.49 -22.86 -4.69
N THR A 266 5.52 -22.00 -4.73
CA THR A 266 6.71 -22.26 -5.55
C THR A 266 7.53 -23.46 -5.08
N LYS A 267 7.41 -23.87 -3.82
CA LYS A 267 8.06 -25.06 -3.28
C LYS A 267 7.29 -26.35 -3.61
N ALA A 268 5.97 -26.28 -3.70
CA ALA A 268 5.11 -27.44 -3.91
C ALA A 268 5.05 -27.90 -5.39
N PHE A 269 5.15 -26.97 -6.33
CA PHE A 269 5.07 -27.27 -7.75
C PHE A 269 6.45 -27.52 -8.36
N LYS A 270 6.57 -28.51 -9.26
CA LYS A 270 7.82 -28.82 -9.95
C LYS A 270 8.27 -27.67 -10.87
N ARG A 271 7.35 -27.05 -11.57
CA ARG A 271 7.57 -25.96 -12.53
C ARG A 271 6.62 -24.80 -12.26
N VAL A 272 7.14 -23.59 -12.19
CA VAL A 272 6.38 -22.38 -11.86
C VAL A 272 6.75 -21.25 -12.80
N VAL A 273 5.74 -20.56 -13.31
CA VAL A 273 5.90 -19.30 -14.07
C VAL A 273 5.27 -18.17 -13.26
N LEU A 274 6.05 -17.19 -12.88
CA LEU A 274 5.60 -15.98 -12.17
C LEU A 274 5.59 -14.81 -13.14
N THR A 275 4.48 -14.10 -13.25
CA THR A 275 4.48 -12.79 -13.93
C THR A 275 4.32 -11.68 -12.92
N THR A 276 4.98 -10.57 -13.13
CA THR A 276 4.81 -9.38 -12.29
C THR A 276 5.13 -8.09 -13.04
N THR A 277 4.40 -7.04 -12.71
CA THR A 277 4.67 -5.70 -13.22
C THR A 277 5.77 -5.05 -12.35
N ILE A 278 6.81 -4.55 -13.00
CA ILE A 278 7.86 -3.72 -12.39
C ILE A 278 7.64 -2.25 -12.80
N HIS A 279 8.13 -1.29 -11.99
CA HIS A 279 8.00 0.14 -12.27
C HIS A 279 6.56 0.55 -12.60
N SER A 280 5.65 0.34 -11.66
CA SER A 280 4.26 0.76 -11.79
C SER A 280 3.83 1.66 -10.64
N TYR A 281 2.81 2.47 -10.88
CA TYR A 281 2.17 3.27 -9.83
C TYR A 281 1.55 2.43 -8.70
N GLU A 282 1.46 1.12 -8.84
CA GLU A 282 1.04 0.19 -7.79
C GLU A 282 2.16 -0.19 -6.83
N GLY A 283 3.41 0.15 -7.16
CA GLY A 283 4.58 0.15 -6.28
C GLY A 283 5.06 -1.19 -5.73
N THR A 284 4.59 -2.34 -6.26
CA THR A 284 4.81 -3.65 -5.63
C THR A 284 5.89 -4.52 -6.30
N GLY A 285 6.22 -4.28 -7.57
CA GLY A 285 6.89 -5.28 -8.39
C GLY A 285 8.37 -5.53 -8.06
N ARG A 286 9.19 -4.47 -7.94
CA ARG A 286 10.64 -4.63 -7.80
C ARG A 286 11.07 -5.06 -6.41
N GLY A 287 10.57 -4.39 -5.37
CA GLY A 287 10.88 -4.76 -3.98
C GLY A 287 10.45 -6.20 -3.67
N PHE A 288 9.35 -6.64 -4.26
CA PHE A 288 8.92 -8.02 -4.24
C PHE A 288 9.95 -8.95 -4.92
N LEU A 289 10.34 -8.63 -6.16
CA LEU A 289 11.25 -9.45 -6.95
C LEU A 289 12.59 -9.66 -6.22
N LEU A 290 13.18 -8.59 -5.72
CA LEU A 290 14.44 -8.64 -4.98
C LEU A 290 14.33 -9.51 -3.72
N LYS A 291 13.25 -9.36 -2.95
CA LYS A 291 13.03 -10.16 -1.72
C LYS A 291 12.74 -11.63 -2.04
N PHE A 292 11.99 -11.90 -3.11
CA PHE A 292 11.70 -13.26 -3.55
C PHE A 292 12.99 -13.95 -4.02
N MET A 293 13.77 -13.30 -4.90
CA MET A 293 15.03 -13.84 -5.41
C MET A 293 16.06 -14.08 -4.31
N ALA A 294 16.14 -13.18 -3.33
CA ALA A 294 17.08 -13.30 -2.21
C ALA A 294 16.74 -14.42 -1.21
N LYS A 295 15.47 -14.83 -1.12
CA LYS A 295 15.00 -15.80 -0.12
C LYS A 295 14.63 -17.17 -0.70
N THR A 296 14.49 -17.29 -2.03
CA THR A 296 14.22 -18.59 -2.63
C THR A 296 15.46 -19.47 -2.61
N ASP A 297 15.29 -20.74 -2.25
CA ASP A 297 16.31 -21.77 -2.27
C ASP A 297 16.35 -22.54 -3.60
N ARG A 298 15.47 -22.18 -4.55
CA ARG A 298 15.37 -22.82 -5.86
C ARG A 298 16.00 -21.95 -6.95
N THR A 299 16.61 -22.60 -7.95
CA THR A 299 17.12 -21.92 -9.14
C THR A 299 15.98 -21.29 -9.93
N LEU A 300 16.26 -20.14 -10.52
CA LEU A 300 15.28 -19.39 -11.29
C LEU A 300 15.90 -18.74 -12.53
N ARG A 301 15.06 -18.52 -13.54
CA ARG A 301 15.42 -17.73 -14.73
C ARG A 301 14.51 -16.52 -14.83
N HIS A 302 15.12 -15.35 -15.01
CA HIS A 302 14.42 -14.09 -15.16
C HIS A 302 14.37 -13.66 -16.64
N PHE A 303 13.19 -13.30 -17.11
CA PHE A 303 12.88 -12.78 -18.43
C PHE A 303 12.22 -11.41 -18.29
N GLU A 304 12.58 -10.48 -19.15
CA GLU A 304 12.02 -9.13 -19.13
C GLU A 304 11.50 -8.75 -20.51
N LEU A 305 10.31 -8.13 -20.57
CA LEU A 305 9.69 -7.59 -21.77
C LEU A 305 9.83 -6.07 -21.78
N PHE A 306 10.36 -5.53 -22.87
CA PHE A 306 10.61 -4.09 -23.03
C PHE A 306 9.65 -3.42 -24.01
N THR A 307 9.28 -4.12 -25.09
CA THR A 307 8.49 -3.54 -26.18
C THR A 307 7.05 -3.28 -25.79
N PRO A 308 6.57 -2.02 -25.80
CA PRO A 308 5.18 -1.71 -25.55
C PRO A 308 4.28 -2.25 -26.68
N LEU A 309 3.13 -2.81 -26.30
CA LEU A 309 2.15 -3.34 -27.25
C LEU A 309 1.04 -2.33 -27.60
N ARG A 310 0.82 -1.34 -26.73
CA ARG A 310 -0.29 -0.40 -26.81
C ARG A 310 0.08 0.95 -27.43
N TRP A 311 1.36 1.30 -27.42
CA TRP A 311 1.91 2.56 -27.93
C TRP A 311 3.34 2.39 -28.42
N GLN A 312 3.96 3.44 -28.94
CA GLN A 312 5.30 3.42 -29.48
C GLN A 312 6.36 3.36 -28.35
N ALA A 313 7.56 2.88 -28.65
CA ALA A 313 8.62 2.69 -27.67
C ALA A 313 9.13 4.01 -27.05
N ASP A 314 9.01 5.11 -27.78
CA ASP A 314 9.41 6.47 -27.40
C ASP A 314 8.24 7.37 -26.99
N ASP A 315 7.18 6.78 -26.44
CA ASP A 315 5.97 7.49 -26.04
C ASP A 315 6.23 8.51 -24.93
N LYS A 316 6.04 9.79 -25.25
CA LYS A 316 6.28 10.91 -24.33
C LYS A 316 5.34 10.92 -23.13
N LEU A 317 4.10 10.45 -23.29
CA LEU A 317 3.13 10.42 -22.20
C LEU A 317 3.50 9.34 -21.17
N GLU A 318 3.96 8.17 -21.61
CA GLU A 318 4.48 7.14 -20.71
C GLU A 318 5.70 7.65 -19.94
N ALA A 319 6.68 8.22 -20.65
CA ALA A 319 7.88 8.76 -20.03
C ALA A 319 7.58 9.88 -19.01
N PHE A 320 6.60 10.75 -19.32
CA PHE A 320 6.13 11.78 -18.40
C PHE A 320 5.49 11.17 -17.15
N ILE A 321 4.61 10.20 -17.29
CA ILE A 321 3.95 9.54 -16.13
C ILE A 321 4.97 8.80 -15.27
N ASP A 322 5.92 8.08 -15.87
CA ASP A 322 7.00 7.41 -15.15
C ASP A 322 7.85 8.40 -14.35
N ASP A 323 8.21 9.54 -14.95
CA ASP A 323 9.00 10.59 -14.30
C ASP A 323 8.20 11.37 -13.23
N LEU A 324 6.91 11.64 -13.47
CA LEU A 324 6.01 12.28 -12.50
C LEU A 324 5.78 11.40 -11.26
N LEU A 325 5.71 10.09 -11.45
CA LEU A 325 5.49 9.10 -10.38
C LEU A 325 6.79 8.61 -9.75
N LEU A 326 7.94 9.01 -10.29
CA LEU A 326 9.25 8.54 -9.86
C LEU A 326 9.37 7.01 -9.88
N CYS A 327 8.84 6.36 -10.94
CA CYS A 327 8.69 4.90 -11.01
C CYS A 327 10.02 4.14 -11.00
N ASP A 328 11.13 4.75 -11.39
CA ASP A 328 12.48 4.18 -11.49
C ASP A 328 13.53 4.91 -10.63
N CYS A 329 13.08 5.75 -9.69
CA CYS A 329 13.96 6.56 -8.85
C CYS A 329 14.90 5.72 -7.96
N GLU A 330 14.51 4.50 -7.61
CA GLU A 330 15.35 3.55 -6.88
C GLU A 330 16.57 3.06 -7.68
N ASP A 331 16.47 3.02 -9.01
CA ASP A 331 17.57 2.68 -9.93
C ASP A 331 18.55 3.81 -10.12
N ARG A 332 18.07 5.03 -9.96
CA ARG A 332 18.84 6.25 -10.14
C ARG A 332 19.56 6.70 -8.87
N LEU A 333 19.42 5.96 -7.76
CA LEU A 333 20.12 6.29 -6.52
C LEU A 333 21.64 6.24 -6.73
N PRO A 334 22.38 7.34 -6.44
CA PRO A 334 23.82 7.34 -6.47
C PRO A 334 24.35 6.24 -5.55
N GLN A 335 25.20 5.36 -6.10
CA GLN A 335 25.92 4.39 -5.29
C GLN A 335 27.04 5.13 -4.57
N PRO A 336 27.01 5.25 -3.24
CA PRO A 336 28.09 5.90 -2.52
C PRO A 336 29.38 5.09 -2.68
N PRO A 337 30.54 5.75 -2.79
CA PRO A 337 31.80 5.05 -2.80
C PRO A 337 31.94 4.23 -1.53
N TYR A 338 32.14 2.92 -1.69
CA TYR A 338 32.23 1.95 -0.58
C TYR A 338 33.48 2.10 0.27
N ASP A 339 34.59 2.49 -0.39
CA ASP A 339 35.90 2.54 0.24
C ASP A 339 36.19 3.96 0.76
N GLY A 340 36.20 4.10 2.08
CA GLY A 340 36.78 5.25 2.75
C GLY A 340 35.83 6.26 3.40
N VAL A 341 34.50 6.05 3.44
CA VAL A 341 33.60 6.90 4.24
C VAL A 341 33.67 6.48 5.71
N LEU A 342 34.35 7.29 6.51
CA LEU A 342 34.36 7.10 7.96
C LEU A 342 33.02 7.49 8.56
N ALA A 343 32.61 6.81 9.61
CA ALA A 343 31.39 7.10 10.36
C ALA A 343 31.24 8.59 10.76
N GLU A 344 32.35 9.23 11.04
CA GLU A 344 32.44 10.64 11.43
C GLU A 344 32.11 11.61 10.28
N GLN A 345 32.23 11.18 9.03
CA GLN A 345 31.91 11.95 7.84
C GLN A 345 30.43 11.94 7.50
N ILE A 346 29.66 11.07 8.15
CA ILE A 346 28.20 11.02 7.93
C ILE A 346 27.53 12.13 8.74
N GLN A 347 26.91 13.06 8.04
CA GLN A 347 26.11 14.13 8.62
C GLN A 347 24.63 13.73 8.64
N ILE A 348 23.95 14.01 9.74
CA ILE A 348 22.50 13.84 9.85
C ILE A 348 21.88 15.22 10.00
N SER A 349 21.07 15.59 9.02
CA SER A 349 20.32 16.84 8.99
C SER A 349 18.82 16.59 9.23
N HIS A 350 18.15 17.56 9.81
CA HIS A 350 16.69 17.60 9.99
C HIS A 350 16.08 18.63 9.04
N CYS A 351 14.97 18.28 8.42
CA CYS A 351 14.14 19.22 7.67
C CYS A 351 12.64 18.84 7.78
N GLU A 352 11.78 19.84 7.73
CA GLU A 352 10.33 19.67 7.69
C GLU A 352 9.81 19.45 6.26
N ARG A 353 10.66 19.78 5.27
CA ARG A 353 10.40 19.61 3.84
C ARG A 353 11.65 19.13 3.15
N ILE A 354 11.49 18.22 2.22
CA ILE A 354 12.60 17.74 1.41
C ILE A 354 12.94 18.80 0.37
N PRO A 355 14.23 19.22 0.26
CA PRO A 355 14.68 20.09 -0.81
C PRO A 355 14.32 19.51 -2.18
N HIS A 356 13.95 20.39 -3.12
CA HIS A 356 13.43 19.98 -4.42
C HIS A 356 14.40 19.07 -5.20
N ASP A 357 15.68 19.37 -5.16
CA ASP A 357 16.76 18.59 -5.78
C ASP A 357 16.99 17.20 -5.13
N GLN A 358 16.35 16.94 -3.99
CA GLN A 358 16.51 15.71 -3.20
C GLN A 358 15.28 14.80 -3.23
N ILE A 359 14.18 15.24 -3.82
CA ILE A 359 12.91 14.50 -3.84
C ILE A 359 13.12 13.11 -4.44
N GLU A 360 13.78 13.00 -5.59
CA GLU A 360 14.01 11.72 -6.26
C GLU A 360 14.86 10.77 -5.42
N SER A 361 15.94 11.26 -4.80
CA SER A 361 16.82 10.41 -3.98
C SER A 361 16.14 9.94 -2.70
N VAL A 362 15.40 10.84 -2.02
CA VAL A 362 14.70 10.48 -0.78
C VAL A 362 13.54 9.53 -1.08
N TYR A 363 12.72 9.82 -2.09
CA TYR A 363 11.62 8.95 -2.47
C TYR A 363 12.12 7.58 -2.95
N GLY A 364 13.18 7.53 -3.77
CA GLY A 364 13.80 6.30 -4.24
C GLY A 364 14.33 5.43 -3.10
N LEU A 365 15.02 6.03 -2.12
CA LEU A 365 15.51 5.30 -0.95
C LEU A 365 14.36 4.75 -0.10
N LEU A 366 13.29 5.54 0.11
CA LEU A 366 12.12 5.11 0.85
C LEU A 366 11.34 4.01 0.13
N THR A 367 11.29 4.05 -1.20
CA THR A 367 10.67 3.01 -2.04
C THR A 367 11.43 1.69 -1.96
N LEU A 368 12.75 1.73 -2.02
CA LEU A 368 13.61 0.54 -1.95
C LEU A 368 13.44 -0.23 -0.62
N ALA A 369 13.23 0.48 0.47
CA ALA A 369 13.11 -0.11 1.82
C ALA A 369 11.72 -0.67 2.12
N HIS A 370 10.68 -0.22 1.43
CA HIS A 370 9.29 -0.57 1.73
C HIS A 370 8.69 -1.52 0.70
N TYR A 371 7.83 -2.42 1.18
CA TYR A 371 7.14 -3.40 0.34
C TYR A 371 6.20 -2.77 -0.68
N ARG A 372 5.54 -1.66 -0.32
CA ARG A 372 4.56 -0.97 -1.15
C ARG A 372 4.68 0.54 -0.99
N THR A 373 4.89 1.23 -2.10
CA THR A 373 4.75 2.68 -2.23
C THR A 373 3.65 2.99 -3.24
N SER A 374 3.02 4.13 -3.09
CA SER A 374 1.93 4.55 -3.95
C SER A 374 2.09 6.02 -4.36
N PRO A 375 1.45 6.47 -5.44
CA PRO A 375 1.41 7.88 -5.79
C PRO A 375 0.92 8.79 -4.65
N LEU A 376 0.07 8.22 -3.78
CA LEU A 376 -0.40 8.91 -2.58
C LEU A 376 0.73 9.20 -1.59
N ASP A 377 1.71 8.30 -1.48
CA ASP A 377 2.88 8.52 -0.61
C ASP A 377 3.76 9.65 -1.14
N LEU A 378 3.90 9.78 -2.46
CA LEU A 378 4.60 10.91 -3.07
C LEU A 378 3.87 12.24 -2.77
N ARG A 379 2.54 12.27 -2.89
CA ARG A 379 1.71 13.42 -2.54
C ARG A 379 1.92 13.84 -1.09
N ARG A 380 1.86 12.87 -0.18
CA ARG A 380 2.11 13.09 1.26
C ARG A 380 3.52 13.60 1.53
N LEU A 381 4.51 12.99 0.91
CA LEU A 381 5.91 13.37 1.08
C LEU A 381 6.17 14.82 0.68
N LEU A 382 5.50 15.30 -0.37
CA LEU A 382 5.67 16.67 -0.88
C LEU A 382 4.93 17.72 -0.02
N ASP A 383 3.67 17.48 0.35
CA ASP A 383 2.80 18.54 0.87
C ASP A 383 2.08 18.21 2.18
N ALA A 384 2.28 17.04 2.81
CA ALA A 384 1.62 16.80 4.09
C ALA A 384 2.15 17.76 5.18
N PRO A 385 1.25 18.31 6.02
CA PRO A 385 1.65 19.27 7.03
C PRO A 385 2.46 18.61 8.16
N GLN A 386 3.32 19.41 8.81
CA GLN A 386 4.04 19.09 10.05
C GLN A 386 4.90 17.80 10.01
N GLN A 387 5.17 17.28 8.83
CA GLN A 387 6.06 16.11 8.72
C GLN A 387 7.51 16.47 8.99
N GLN A 388 8.30 15.47 9.37
CA GLN A 388 9.72 15.64 9.70
C GLN A 388 10.56 14.59 9.01
N PHE A 389 11.69 15.03 8.49
CA PHE A 389 12.67 14.17 7.82
C PHE A 389 14.02 14.29 8.48
N TYR A 390 14.69 13.15 8.67
CA TYR A 390 16.07 13.07 9.13
C TYR A 390 16.89 12.37 8.04
N LEU A 391 17.83 13.09 7.45
CA LEU A 391 18.61 12.64 6.29
C LEU A 391 20.06 12.42 6.69
N ALA A 392 20.55 11.19 6.55
CA ALA A 392 21.95 10.84 6.72
C ALA A 392 22.68 10.91 5.38
N ARG A 393 23.76 11.68 5.31
CA ARG A 393 24.53 11.92 4.09
C ARG A 393 26.01 11.78 4.32
N ALA A 394 26.70 11.31 3.31
CA ALA A 394 28.14 11.43 3.19
C ALA A 394 28.44 12.08 1.84
N GLN A 395 29.07 13.24 1.86
CA GLN A 395 29.21 14.09 0.68
C GLN A 395 27.83 14.37 0.05
N ASP A 396 27.66 14.11 -1.24
CA ASP A 396 26.40 14.29 -1.97
C ASP A 396 25.48 13.05 -1.93
N ALA A 397 25.95 11.92 -1.39
CA ALA A 397 25.19 10.68 -1.36
C ALA A 397 24.25 10.61 -0.15
N LEU A 398 22.96 10.33 -0.38
CA LEU A 398 21.98 10.00 0.65
C LEU A 398 22.16 8.55 1.08
N LEU A 399 22.50 8.31 2.35
CA LEU A 399 22.75 6.99 2.92
C LEU A 399 21.55 6.44 3.71
N GLY A 400 20.76 7.34 4.29
CA GLY A 400 19.61 6.96 5.10
C GLY A 400 18.61 8.08 5.28
N CYS A 401 17.36 7.71 5.51
CA CYS A 401 16.27 8.65 5.74
C CYS A 401 15.28 8.10 6.77
N VAL A 402 14.82 8.96 7.67
CA VAL A 402 13.63 8.75 8.50
C VAL A 402 12.58 9.74 8.09
N TRP A 403 11.37 9.28 7.88
CA TRP A 403 10.18 10.09 7.65
C TRP A 403 9.22 9.88 8.82
N ALA A 404 8.93 10.96 9.55
CA ALA A 404 8.05 10.95 10.71
C ALA A 404 6.88 11.91 10.53
N VAL A 405 5.74 11.54 11.10
CA VAL A 405 4.48 12.30 11.02
C VAL A 405 3.88 12.48 12.41
N PRO A 406 3.31 13.66 12.72
CA PRO A 406 2.69 13.90 14.01
C PRO A 406 1.40 13.08 14.16
N GLU A 407 1.15 12.63 15.39
CA GLU A 407 -0.08 11.96 15.79
C GLU A 407 -0.45 12.36 17.22
N GLY A 408 -1.72 12.17 17.61
CA GLY A 408 -2.22 12.53 18.92
C GLY A 408 -2.48 14.04 19.07
N GLY A 409 -2.42 14.54 20.29
CA GLY A 409 -2.71 15.94 20.61
C GLY A 409 -4.17 16.33 20.37
N MET A 410 -5.10 15.38 20.44
CA MET A 410 -6.52 15.63 20.23
C MET A 410 -7.13 16.24 21.51
N GLU A 411 -7.84 17.36 21.35
CA GLU A 411 -8.51 18.04 22.45
C GLU A 411 -10.01 17.67 22.59
N ASP A 412 -10.59 17.05 21.54
CA ASP A 412 -12.02 16.69 21.52
C ASP A 412 -12.26 15.33 22.20
N ASN A 413 -12.53 15.36 23.49
CA ASN A 413 -12.85 14.17 24.29
C ASN A 413 -14.06 13.39 23.76
N THR A 414 -14.99 14.04 23.04
CA THR A 414 -16.12 13.35 22.41
C THR A 414 -15.66 12.51 21.24
N LEU A 415 -14.79 13.08 20.41
CA LEU A 415 -14.16 12.36 19.29
C LEU A 415 -13.30 11.18 19.80
N ILE A 416 -12.50 11.38 20.86
CA ILE A 416 -11.66 10.31 21.45
C ILE A 416 -12.53 9.15 21.92
N ARG A 417 -13.62 9.42 22.64
CA ARG A 417 -14.59 8.39 23.04
C ARG A 417 -15.25 7.68 21.87
N GLN A 418 -15.59 8.40 20.79
CA GLN A 418 -16.14 7.79 19.58
C GLN A 418 -15.11 6.89 18.87
N ILE A 419 -13.82 7.27 18.86
CA ILE A 419 -12.71 6.45 18.34
C ILE A 419 -12.58 5.18 19.17
N ARG A 420 -12.55 5.27 20.52
CA ARG A 420 -12.48 4.12 21.43
C ARG A 420 -13.60 3.12 21.18
N ARG A 421 -14.82 3.60 20.98
CA ARG A 421 -16.00 2.78 20.69
C ARG A 421 -16.08 2.23 19.26
N GLY A 422 -15.17 2.69 18.36
CA GLY A 422 -15.18 2.32 16.94
C GLY A 422 -16.28 2.98 16.11
N GLU A 423 -16.94 4.02 16.63
CA GLU A 423 -17.99 4.78 15.95
C GLU A 423 -17.44 5.75 14.91
N ARG A 424 -16.23 6.27 15.14
CA ARG A 424 -15.55 7.20 14.25
C ARG A 424 -14.11 6.76 14.01
N ARG A 425 -13.66 6.95 12.77
CA ARG A 425 -12.28 6.72 12.32
C ARG A 425 -11.81 7.91 11.47
N PRO A 426 -11.39 9.01 12.10
CA PRO A 426 -10.84 10.14 11.35
C PRO A 426 -9.57 9.70 10.61
N ARG A 427 -9.23 10.40 9.53
CA ARG A 427 -8.01 10.14 8.77
C ARG A 427 -6.78 10.60 9.56
N GLY A 428 -5.63 9.98 9.30
CA GLY A 428 -4.42 10.23 10.09
C GLY A 428 -4.41 9.50 11.44
N ASN A 429 -3.46 9.84 12.30
CA ASN A 429 -3.35 9.32 13.68
C ASN A 429 -3.44 7.79 13.80
N LEU A 430 -2.73 7.08 12.93
CA LEU A 430 -2.87 5.63 12.74
C LEU A 430 -2.61 4.85 14.04
N VAL A 431 -1.47 5.10 14.68
CA VAL A 431 -1.07 4.40 15.92
C VAL A 431 -1.89 4.89 17.09
N ALA A 432 -2.09 6.21 17.21
CA ALA A 432 -2.89 6.79 18.29
C ALA A 432 -4.31 6.21 18.31
N GLN A 433 -5.00 6.20 17.17
CA GLN A 433 -6.35 5.64 17.06
C GLN A 433 -6.39 4.12 17.27
N MET A 434 -5.36 3.40 16.80
CA MET A 434 -5.31 1.95 16.98
C MET A 434 -5.17 1.58 18.46
N LEU A 435 -4.28 2.24 19.20
CA LEU A 435 -4.11 2.01 20.63
C LEU A 435 -5.35 2.43 21.42
N CYS A 436 -5.99 3.55 21.08
CA CYS A 436 -7.23 3.99 21.67
C CYS A 436 -8.37 2.97 21.46
N PHE A 437 -8.54 2.46 20.22
CA PHE A 437 -9.63 1.55 19.86
C PHE A 437 -9.40 0.09 20.28
N GLN A 438 -8.16 -0.43 20.09
CA GLN A 438 -7.90 -1.86 20.28
C GLN A 438 -7.29 -2.19 21.64
N ALA A 439 -6.65 -1.22 22.29
CA ALA A 439 -6.01 -1.40 23.59
C ALA A 439 -6.62 -0.52 24.70
N GLU A 440 -7.67 0.28 24.36
CA GLU A 440 -8.35 1.20 25.29
C GLU A 440 -7.39 2.22 25.95
N LEU A 441 -6.39 2.64 25.20
CA LEU A 441 -5.43 3.63 25.63
C LEU A 441 -5.80 5.00 25.05
N GLU A 442 -6.80 5.69 25.64
CA GLU A 442 -7.27 7.02 25.17
C GLU A 442 -6.14 8.04 25.17
N GLU A 443 -5.22 7.96 26.14
CA GLU A 443 -4.06 8.86 26.25
C GLU A 443 -3.17 8.81 24.99
N ALA A 444 -3.23 7.76 24.19
CA ALA A 444 -2.53 7.72 22.90
C ALA A 444 -3.06 8.79 21.92
N CYS A 445 -4.34 9.17 22.04
CA CYS A 445 -4.93 10.25 21.26
C CYS A 445 -4.71 11.64 21.89
N GLU A 446 -4.62 11.71 23.22
CA GLU A 446 -4.44 12.97 23.96
C GLU A 446 -3.00 13.47 23.94
N LEU A 447 -2.04 12.57 24.17
CA LEU A 447 -0.61 12.89 24.17
C LEU A 447 -0.11 13.17 22.74
N ARG A 448 0.85 14.09 22.64
CA ARG A 448 1.49 14.42 21.36
C ARG A 448 2.55 13.39 21.03
N SER A 449 2.40 12.74 19.90
CA SER A 449 3.34 11.74 19.45
C SER A 449 3.88 12.02 18.04
N LEU A 450 5.02 11.43 17.73
CA LEU A 450 5.57 11.44 16.39
C LEU A 450 5.74 9.99 15.93
N ARG A 451 4.98 9.61 14.90
CA ARG A 451 5.07 8.27 14.33
C ARG A 451 6.15 8.21 13.27
N ILE A 452 7.11 7.31 13.42
CA ILE A 452 8.03 6.96 12.35
C ILE A 452 7.23 6.22 11.28
N SER A 453 6.91 6.95 10.20
CA SER A 453 6.16 6.41 9.07
C SER A 453 7.03 5.48 8.23
N ARG A 454 8.27 5.89 7.97
CA ARG A 454 9.24 5.11 7.21
C ARG A 454 10.66 5.37 7.71
N ILE A 455 11.49 4.34 7.65
CA ILE A 455 12.94 4.42 7.79
C ILE A 455 13.60 3.61 6.69
N ALA A 456 14.58 4.18 6.04
CA ALA A 456 15.34 3.52 5.00
C ALA A 456 16.84 3.80 5.17
N VAL A 457 17.64 2.77 4.92
CA VAL A 457 19.10 2.86 4.86
C VAL A 457 19.53 2.12 3.58
N GLN A 458 20.45 2.70 2.82
CA GLN A 458 20.98 2.05 1.63
C GLN A 458 21.48 0.64 1.96
N PRO A 459 21.24 -0.37 1.09
CA PRO A 459 21.53 -1.78 1.37
C PRO A 459 22.94 -2.01 1.91
N ASN A 460 23.92 -1.33 1.32
CA ASN A 460 25.32 -1.45 1.65
C ASN A 460 25.69 -0.85 3.03
N TRP A 461 24.83 0.00 3.58
CA TRP A 461 24.98 0.66 4.88
C TRP A 461 24.05 0.06 5.95
N GLN A 462 23.29 -0.98 5.61
CA GLN A 462 22.48 -1.72 6.57
C GLN A 462 23.38 -2.55 7.51
N GLN A 463 22.87 -2.86 8.69
CA GLN A 463 23.59 -3.59 9.74
C GLN A 463 24.89 -2.91 10.25
N GLN A 464 25.13 -1.67 9.85
CA GLN A 464 26.26 -0.84 10.25
C GLN A 464 25.82 0.32 11.19
N TRP A 465 24.82 0.08 12.05
CA TRP A 465 24.28 1.01 13.07
C TRP A 465 23.76 2.36 12.56
N LEU A 466 23.81 2.66 11.25
CA LEU A 466 23.35 3.95 10.70
C LEU A 466 21.87 4.22 11.01
N GLY A 467 21.00 3.21 10.91
CA GLY A 467 19.60 3.35 11.31
C GLY A 467 19.40 3.70 12.78
N GLN A 468 20.19 3.10 13.68
CA GLN A 468 20.15 3.43 15.12
C GLN A 468 20.64 4.85 15.38
N ARG A 469 21.68 5.30 14.68
CA ARG A 469 22.22 6.65 14.77
C ARG A 469 21.21 7.70 14.29
N LEU A 470 20.48 7.44 13.20
CA LEU A 470 19.37 8.28 12.74
C LEU A 470 18.30 8.45 13.82
N ILE A 471 17.86 7.34 14.42
CA ILE A 471 16.86 7.38 15.50
C ILE A 471 17.39 8.07 16.75
N ALA A 472 18.64 7.86 17.11
CA ALA A 472 19.25 8.52 18.26
C ALA A 472 19.32 10.05 18.08
N GLN A 473 19.75 10.51 16.90
CA GLN A 473 19.79 11.93 16.57
C GLN A 473 18.39 12.56 16.57
N MET A 474 17.40 11.89 15.97
CA MET A 474 16.01 12.30 16.01
C MET A 474 15.50 12.46 17.45
N LYS A 475 15.70 11.46 18.29
CA LYS A 475 15.31 11.50 19.71
C LYS A 475 15.96 12.66 20.46
N GLN A 476 17.24 12.91 20.24
CA GLN A 476 17.96 14.00 20.88
C GLN A 476 17.39 15.35 20.51
N GLN A 477 17.14 15.60 19.24
CA GLN A 477 16.58 16.89 18.76
C GLN A 477 15.16 17.13 19.26
N ILE A 478 14.29 16.12 19.21
CA ILE A 478 12.90 16.24 19.66
C ILE A 478 12.84 16.46 21.17
N LYS A 479 13.67 15.79 21.96
CA LYS A 479 13.75 16.03 23.42
C LYS A 479 14.13 17.46 23.76
N GLN A 480 15.03 18.08 22.99
CA GLN A 480 15.40 19.48 23.20
C GLN A 480 14.23 20.46 22.95
N GLN A 481 13.33 20.12 22.04
CA GLN A 481 12.15 20.93 21.73
C GLN A 481 11.02 20.75 22.75
N ASN A 482 10.97 19.66 23.49
CA ASN A 482 9.97 19.30 24.50
C ASN A 482 8.51 19.43 24.02
N VAL A 483 8.24 19.08 22.76
CA VAL A 483 6.91 19.20 22.13
C VAL A 483 6.24 17.85 21.83
N VAL A 484 6.94 16.74 22.05
CA VAL A 484 6.48 15.38 21.77
C VAL A 484 6.65 14.50 23.00
N ASP A 485 5.62 13.78 23.39
CA ASP A 485 5.60 12.95 24.59
C ASP A 485 6.21 11.57 24.35
N PHE A 486 5.97 10.98 23.16
CA PHE A 486 6.54 9.69 22.77
C PHE A 486 6.69 9.54 21.26
N LEU A 487 7.61 8.67 20.85
CA LEU A 487 7.68 8.17 19.48
C LEU A 487 6.90 6.88 19.36
N SER A 488 6.31 6.66 18.19
CA SER A 488 5.63 5.41 17.85
C SER A 488 6.11 4.85 16.52
N VAL A 489 6.02 3.52 16.36
CA VAL A 489 6.25 2.84 15.11
C VAL A 489 5.28 1.66 14.97
N SER A 490 4.78 1.44 13.75
CA SER A 490 4.04 0.24 13.37
C SER A 490 4.76 -0.44 12.22
N PHE A 491 5.08 -1.74 12.35
CA PHE A 491 5.85 -2.49 11.37
C PHE A 491 5.43 -3.96 11.31
N GLY A 492 5.65 -4.61 10.16
CA GLY A 492 5.47 -6.06 10.02
C GLY A 492 6.49 -6.81 10.89
N TYR A 493 6.01 -7.68 11.76
CA TYR A 493 6.86 -8.41 12.70
C TYR A 493 7.85 -9.32 11.98
N THR A 494 9.13 -9.08 12.23
CA THR A 494 10.21 -10.04 12.11
C THR A 494 11.12 -9.93 13.33
N PRO A 495 11.83 -11.01 13.73
CA PRO A 495 12.75 -10.95 14.89
C PRO A 495 13.82 -9.85 14.75
N GLU A 496 14.33 -9.65 13.54
CA GLU A 496 15.39 -8.66 13.26
C GLU A 496 14.87 -7.23 13.41
N LEU A 497 13.66 -6.94 12.88
CA LEU A 497 13.05 -5.61 13.00
C LEU A 497 12.68 -5.29 14.44
N LEU A 498 12.15 -6.27 15.18
CA LEU A 498 11.88 -6.07 16.60
C LEU A 498 13.16 -5.79 17.39
N ALA A 499 14.22 -6.58 17.15
CA ALA A 499 15.52 -6.36 17.81
C ALA A 499 16.12 -4.99 17.47
N PHE A 500 15.97 -4.52 16.24
CA PHE A 500 16.37 -3.16 15.83
C PHE A 500 15.64 -2.10 16.65
N TRP A 501 14.30 -2.15 16.72
CA TRP A 501 13.51 -1.17 17.44
C TRP A 501 13.76 -1.20 18.94
N GLN A 502 13.95 -2.40 19.54
CA GLN A 502 14.33 -2.55 20.93
C GLN A 502 15.69 -1.90 21.24
N LYS A 503 16.70 -2.09 20.36
CA LYS A 503 18.00 -1.40 20.48
C LYS A 503 17.88 0.12 20.37
N CYS A 504 16.86 0.63 19.64
CA CYS A 504 16.53 2.06 19.59
C CYS A 504 15.77 2.55 20.83
N GLY A 505 15.43 1.67 21.79
CA GLY A 505 14.70 2.00 23.00
C GLY A 505 13.18 2.00 22.88
N PHE A 506 12.65 1.29 21.89
CA PHE A 506 11.20 1.10 21.72
C PHE A 506 10.74 -0.15 22.48
N VAL A 507 9.56 -0.06 23.07
CA VAL A 507 8.90 -1.10 23.85
C VAL A 507 7.68 -1.58 23.08
N LEU A 508 7.51 -2.90 22.95
CA LEU A 508 6.39 -3.54 22.26
C LEU A 508 5.10 -3.41 23.09
N VAL A 509 4.02 -2.92 22.49
CA VAL A 509 2.77 -2.66 23.21
C VAL A 509 1.51 -3.21 22.52
N HIS A 510 1.58 -3.69 21.29
CA HIS A 510 0.40 -4.20 20.59
C HIS A 510 0.74 -5.12 19.41
N PHE A 511 -0.14 -6.09 19.13
CA PHE A 511 -0.16 -6.93 17.92
C PHE A 511 -1.46 -6.75 17.15
N SER A 512 -1.37 -6.72 15.80
CA SER A 512 -2.57 -6.79 14.96
C SER A 512 -3.22 -8.17 15.02
N GLU A 513 -4.55 -8.23 14.93
CA GLU A 513 -5.32 -9.49 14.95
C GLU A 513 -5.01 -10.42 13.78
N SER A 514 -4.75 -9.85 12.60
CA SER A 514 -4.54 -10.58 11.36
C SER A 514 -3.23 -10.16 10.69
N LYS A 515 -2.69 -11.05 9.89
CA LYS A 515 -1.56 -10.73 9.03
C LYS A 515 -1.97 -9.71 7.97
N GLU A 516 -1.07 -8.79 7.67
CA GLU A 516 -1.25 -7.86 6.57
C GLU A 516 -1.18 -8.58 5.23
N ALA A 517 -2.13 -8.32 4.36
CA ALA A 517 -2.17 -8.94 3.03
C ALA A 517 -0.93 -8.63 2.17
N SER A 518 -0.28 -7.50 2.40
CA SER A 518 0.90 -7.08 1.64
C SER A 518 2.19 -7.73 2.09
N SER A 519 2.40 -7.89 3.40
CA SER A 519 3.66 -8.41 3.98
C SER A 519 3.57 -9.87 4.40
N GLY A 520 2.37 -10.41 4.61
CA GLY A 520 2.13 -11.72 5.23
C GLY A 520 2.51 -11.78 6.72
N CYS A 521 2.91 -10.66 7.32
CA CYS A 521 3.33 -10.56 8.70
C CYS A 521 2.24 -9.95 9.58
N TYR A 522 2.25 -10.26 10.87
CA TYR A 522 1.48 -9.51 11.85
C TYR A 522 2.08 -8.11 11.99
N SER A 523 1.25 -7.07 11.99
CA SER A 523 1.71 -5.73 12.34
C SER A 523 1.88 -5.62 13.85
N VAL A 524 2.94 -4.98 14.28
CA VAL A 524 3.24 -4.74 15.69
C VAL A 524 3.45 -3.25 15.94
N VAL A 525 3.10 -2.78 17.12
CA VAL A 525 3.33 -1.41 17.57
C VAL A 525 4.33 -1.39 18.69
N ALA A 526 5.29 -0.49 18.57
CA ALA A 526 6.26 -0.21 19.62
C ALA A 526 6.35 1.31 19.89
N LEU A 527 6.56 1.66 21.15
CA LEU A 527 6.61 3.04 21.65
C LEU A 527 7.94 3.35 22.30
N CYS A 528 8.41 4.60 22.19
CA CYS A 528 9.60 5.09 22.87
C CYS A 528 9.28 6.41 23.58
N PRO A 529 9.36 6.51 24.93
CA PRO A 529 9.01 7.70 25.67
C PRO A 529 10.06 8.80 25.51
N LEU A 530 9.59 10.06 25.46
CA LEU A 530 10.44 11.25 25.39
C LEU A 530 10.23 12.19 26.57
N SER A 531 8.98 12.40 27.03
CA SER A 531 8.62 13.18 28.21
C SER A 531 8.36 12.31 29.44
N GLU A 532 8.02 12.90 30.57
CA GLU A 532 7.64 12.17 31.79
C GLU A 532 6.24 11.56 31.66
N GLU A 533 5.30 12.31 31.10
CA GLU A 533 3.95 11.85 30.75
C GLU A 533 4.01 10.71 29.75
N GLY A 534 4.84 10.84 28.71
CA GLY A 534 5.10 9.78 27.74
C GLY A 534 5.68 8.53 28.38
N ARG A 535 6.55 8.66 29.40
CA ARG A 535 7.10 7.52 30.14
C ARG A 535 6.03 6.78 30.93
N ALA A 536 5.20 7.53 31.67
CA ALA A 536 4.11 6.95 32.43
C ALA A 536 3.10 6.23 31.52
N PHE A 537 2.78 6.83 30.38
CA PHE A 537 1.90 6.20 29.36
C PHE A 537 2.50 4.91 28.78
N VAL A 538 3.75 4.94 28.31
CA VAL A 538 4.40 3.76 27.70
C VAL A 538 4.51 2.61 28.71
N GLN A 539 4.81 2.90 29.99
CA GLN A 539 4.85 1.89 31.05
C GLN A 539 3.46 1.26 31.28
N ARG A 540 2.39 2.05 31.29
CA ARG A 540 1.01 1.52 31.39
C ARG A 540 0.67 0.64 30.20
N ALA A 541 0.95 1.12 28.98
CA ALA A 541 0.69 0.38 27.75
C ALA A 541 1.44 -0.97 27.72
N GLU A 542 2.72 -1.00 28.11
CA GLU A 542 3.49 -2.23 28.22
C GLU A 542 2.91 -3.18 29.28
N LYS A 543 2.61 -2.66 30.47
CA LYS A 543 2.04 -3.45 31.56
C LYS A 543 0.71 -4.08 31.16
N GLN A 544 -0.18 -3.30 30.55
CA GLN A 544 -1.49 -3.80 30.06
C GLN A 544 -1.31 -4.84 28.95
N PHE A 545 -0.42 -4.60 28.00
CA PHE A 545 -0.10 -5.56 26.96
C PHE A 545 0.42 -6.88 27.53
N GLN A 546 1.40 -6.86 28.45
CA GLN A 546 1.95 -8.05 29.06
C GLN A 546 0.91 -8.79 29.92
N ARG A 547 0.03 -8.08 30.63
CA ARG A 547 -1.06 -8.64 31.41
C ARG A 547 -2.09 -9.38 30.55
N ASN A 548 -2.36 -8.84 29.35
CA ASN A 548 -3.38 -9.39 28.45
C ASN A 548 -2.85 -10.48 27.52
N LEU A 549 -1.56 -10.46 27.22
CA LEU A 549 -0.95 -11.34 26.23
C LEU A 549 -1.11 -12.84 26.53
N PRO A 550 -0.93 -13.36 27.77
CA PRO A 550 -1.13 -14.78 28.09
C PRO A 550 -2.59 -15.25 27.90
N LEU A 551 -3.55 -14.33 27.95
CA LEU A 551 -4.97 -14.59 27.78
C LEU A 551 -5.46 -14.35 26.33
N SER A 552 -4.62 -13.80 25.45
CA SER A 552 -4.92 -13.66 24.04
C SER A 552 -4.75 -15.00 23.31
N LEU A 553 -5.48 -15.19 22.22
CA LEU A 553 -5.29 -16.33 21.30
C LEU A 553 -4.34 -15.98 20.15
N HIS A 554 -3.53 -14.92 20.32
CA HIS A 554 -2.63 -14.49 19.28
C HIS A 554 -1.48 -15.48 19.09
N PRO A 555 -1.11 -15.88 17.85
CA PRO A 555 -0.06 -16.88 17.61
C PRO A 555 1.33 -16.51 18.17
N LEU A 556 1.62 -15.21 18.34
CA LEU A 556 2.87 -14.73 18.94
C LEU A 556 2.82 -14.66 20.48
N ALA A 557 1.67 -14.90 21.10
CA ALA A 557 1.51 -14.70 22.54
C ALA A 557 2.51 -15.54 23.38
N THR A 558 2.67 -16.82 23.05
CA THR A 558 3.59 -17.73 23.76
C THR A 558 5.05 -17.30 23.69
N GLN A 559 5.43 -16.62 22.60
CA GLN A 559 6.82 -16.13 22.41
C GLN A 559 7.12 -14.89 23.27
N PHE A 560 6.10 -14.07 23.57
CA PHE A 560 6.31 -12.75 24.20
C PHE A 560 5.71 -12.59 25.58
N ALA A 561 4.85 -13.52 26.03
CA ALA A 561 4.30 -13.49 27.38
C ALA A 561 5.45 -13.67 28.42
N ARG A 562 5.57 -12.70 29.34
CA ARG A 562 6.63 -12.67 30.35
C ARG A 562 6.12 -12.81 31.78
N THR A 563 4.81 -12.70 31.97
CA THR A 563 4.15 -12.70 33.27
C THR A 563 3.29 -13.92 33.47
N GLU A 564 3.11 -14.32 34.72
CA GLU A 564 2.05 -15.27 35.10
C GLU A 564 0.68 -14.71 34.75
N ILE A 565 -0.29 -15.59 34.56
CA ILE A 565 -1.65 -15.18 34.16
C ILE A 565 -2.33 -14.48 35.34
N ASP A 566 -2.70 -13.22 35.14
CA ASP A 566 -3.50 -12.45 36.07
C ASP A 566 -4.99 -12.63 35.72
N TRP A 567 -5.70 -13.34 36.59
CA TRP A 567 -7.14 -13.63 36.45
C TRP A 567 -8.04 -12.59 37.13
N THR A 568 -7.50 -11.58 37.78
CA THR A 568 -8.32 -10.54 38.44
C THR A 568 -8.92 -9.58 37.42
N LEU A 569 -10.15 -9.13 37.67
CA LEU A 569 -10.79 -8.09 36.87
C LEU A 569 -10.48 -6.72 37.49
N ASP A 570 -9.99 -5.79 36.67
CA ASP A 570 -9.77 -4.41 37.04
C ASP A 570 -10.70 -3.43 36.30
N SER A 571 -10.54 -2.14 36.52
CA SER A 571 -11.37 -1.09 35.89
C SER A 571 -11.27 -1.10 34.35
N SER A 572 -10.08 -1.40 33.80
CA SER A 572 -9.86 -1.51 32.36
C SER A 572 -10.62 -2.70 31.76
N ASP A 573 -10.62 -3.85 32.45
CA ASP A 573 -11.41 -5.00 32.03
C ASP A 573 -12.90 -4.70 31.95
N TRP A 574 -13.44 -4.01 32.96
CA TRP A 574 -14.87 -3.65 32.98
C TRP A 574 -15.23 -2.68 31.85
N GLN A 575 -14.34 -1.75 31.52
CA GLN A 575 -14.54 -0.84 30.40
C GLN A 575 -14.51 -1.59 29.06
N LEU A 576 -13.51 -2.47 28.82
CA LEU A 576 -13.44 -3.31 27.61
C LEU A 576 -14.66 -4.21 27.44
N LEU A 577 -15.15 -4.81 28.52
CA LEU A 577 -16.35 -5.63 28.51
C LEU A 577 -17.59 -4.80 28.14
N THR A 578 -17.70 -3.59 28.70
CA THR A 578 -18.81 -2.67 28.42
C THR A 578 -18.78 -2.19 26.96
N ASP A 579 -17.61 -1.85 26.46
CA ASP A 579 -17.45 -1.39 25.07
C ASP A 579 -17.64 -2.55 24.07
N PHE A 580 -17.21 -3.75 24.41
CA PHE A 580 -17.50 -4.94 23.60
C PHE A 580 -18.99 -5.25 23.53
N ALA A 581 -19.71 -5.15 24.65
CA ALA A 581 -21.12 -5.45 24.72
C ALA A 581 -22.02 -4.46 23.96
N ASN A 582 -21.63 -3.18 23.90
CA ASN A 582 -22.49 -2.11 23.39
C ASN A 582 -22.02 -1.47 22.06
N PHE A 583 -20.74 -1.59 21.70
CA PHE A 583 -20.15 -0.90 20.55
C PHE A 583 -19.40 -1.84 19.61
N PHE A 584 -18.46 -1.31 18.84
CA PHE A 584 -17.79 -2.03 17.75
C PHE A 584 -16.43 -2.64 18.14
N LEU A 585 -16.09 -2.69 19.43
CA LEU A 585 -14.80 -3.23 19.87
C LEU A 585 -14.58 -4.66 19.32
N PRO A 586 -13.39 -4.99 18.76
CA PRO A 586 -13.08 -6.33 18.30
C PRO A 586 -13.09 -7.36 19.43
N LEU A 587 -13.49 -8.59 19.10
CA LEU A 587 -13.46 -9.70 20.08
C LEU A 587 -12.03 -9.96 20.58
N SER A 588 -11.04 -9.89 19.68
CA SER A 588 -9.62 -10.07 20.03
C SER A 588 -9.13 -9.11 21.11
N SER A 589 -9.59 -7.86 21.07
CA SER A 589 -9.24 -6.83 22.06
C SER A 589 -9.90 -7.11 23.42
N ALA A 590 -11.16 -7.55 23.42
CA ALA A 590 -11.91 -7.85 24.64
C ALA A 590 -11.63 -9.25 25.21
N LEU A 591 -11.03 -10.16 24.44
CA LEU A 591 -10.89 -11.57 24.79
C LEU A 591 -10.16 -11.82 26.12
N PRO A 592 -9.07 -11.14 26.47
CA PRO A 592 -8.43 -11.29 27.77
C PRO A 592 -9.40 -11.00 28.93
N SER A 593 -10.14 -9.90 28.84
CA SER A 593 -11.15 -9.50 29.84
C SER A 593 -12.34 -10.45 29.88
N ILE A 594 -12.78 -10.96 28.72
CA ILE A 594 -13.83 -11.99 28.65
C ILE A 594 -13.38 -13.29 29.33
N ARG A 595 -12.14 -13.74 29.14
CA ARG A 595 -11.61 -14.93 29.81
C ARG A 595 -11.51 -14.75 31.31
N ARG A 596 -11.11 -13.58 31.80
CA ARG A 596 -11.18 -13.25 33.26
C ARG A 596 -12.62 -13.28 33.77
N LEU A 597 -13.55 -12.70 32.99
CA LEU A 597 -14.98 -12.69 33.35
C LEU A 597 -15.55 -14.12 33.43
N ILE A 598 -15.25 -14.97 32.44
CA ILE A 598 -15.71 -16.38 32.46
C ILE A 598 -15.12 -17.13 33.66
N THR A 599 -13.84 -16.90 33.99
CA THR A 599 -13.19 -17.52 35.15
C THR A 599 -13.84 -17.07 36.45
N SER A 600 -14.21 -15.80 36.59
CA SER A 600 -14.84 -15.22 37.78
C SER A 600 -16.31 -15.58 37.92
N ALA A 601 -17.09 -15.57 36.83
CA ALA A 601 -18.55 -15.70 36.84
C ALA A 601 -19.03 -17.13 36.50
N GLY A 602 -18.13 -18.03 36.07
CA GLY A 602 -18.42 -19.35 35.54
C GLY A 602 -18.79 -19.37 34.06
N GLU A 603 -18.77 -20.56 33.47
CA GLU A 603 -18.98 -20.74 32.00
C GLU A 603 -20.46 -20.63 31.58
N ALA A 604 -21.39 -20.97 32.47
CA ALA A 604 -22.83 -21.08 32.14
C ALA A 604 -23.46 -19.81 31.53
N PRO A 605 -23.07 -18.57 31.92
CA PRO A 605 -23.61 -17.36 31.30
C PRO A 605 -23.09 -17.09 29.89
N PHE A 606 -21.99 -17.73 29.46
CA PHE A 606 -21.23 -17.41 28.26
C PHE A 606 -20.95 -18.63 27.37
N PRO A 607 -21.97 -19.41 26.96
CA PRO A 607 -21.76 -20.66 26.23
C PRO A 607 -20.97 -20.46 24.91
N LEU A 608 -21.33 -19.46 24.09
CA LEU A 608 -20.65 -19.20 22.80
C LEU A 608 -19.21 -18.76 22.99
N LEU A 609 -18.95 -17.89 23.95
CA LEU A 609 -17.60 -17.38 24.23
C LEU A 609 -16.72 -18.46 24.87
N THR A 610 -17.29 -19.32 25.72
CA THR A 610 -16.58 -20.46 26.31
C THR A 610 -16.18 -21.48 25.23
N ASP A 611 -17.09 -21.84 24.34
CA ASP A 611 -16.80 -22.73 23.22
C ASP A 611 -15.72 -22.15 22.31
N TYR A 612 -15.79 -20.86 22.03
CA TYR A 612 -14.76 -20.18 21.27
C TYR A 612 -13.39 -20.20 21.95
N CYS A 613 -13.32 -19.99 23.27
CA CYS A 613 -12.06 -20.07 24.01
C CYS A 613 -11.45 -21.47 23.99
N LYS A 614 -12.26 -22.52 23.90
CA LYS A 614 -11.84 -23.93 23.83
C LYS A 614 -11.48 -24.38 22.40
N GLN A 615 -12.19 -23.86 21.37
CA GLN A 615 -12.04 -24.26 19.97
C GLN A 615 -12.19 -23.06 19.02
N PRO A 616 -11.17 -22.17 18.95
CA PRO A 616 -11.28 -20.90 18.22
C PRO A 616 -11.43 -21.06 16.69
N GLU A 617 -11.08 -22.21 16.12
CA GLU A 617 -11.25 -22.53 14.71
C GLU A 617 -12.70 -22.79 14.29
N LYS A 618 -13.58 -23.16 15.22
CA LYS A 618 -15.00 -23.45 14.95
C LYS A 618 -15.85 -22.18 15.05
N ARG A 619 -15.77 -21.28 14.09
CA ARG A 619 -16.63 -20.08 14.02
C ARG A 619 -17.76 -20.27 13.01
N PRO A 620 -19.02 -20.49 13.44
CA PRO A 620 -20.16 -20.39 12.53
C PRO A 620 -20.39 -18.92 12.15
N ASN A 621 -21.14 -18.66 11.11
CA ASN A 621 -21.49 -17.36 10.50
C ASN A 621 -21.04 -16.10 11.28
N LYS A 622 -19.93 -15.49 10.84
CA LYS A 622 -19.09 -14.56 11.60
C LYS A 622 -19.84 -13.35 12.22
N LYS A 623 -20.84 -12.78 11.52
CA LYS A 623 -21.53 -11.56 11.96
C LYS A 623 -22.56 -11.87 13.07
N THR A 624 -23.52 -12.72 12.80
CA THR A 624 -24.58 -13.09 13.75
C THR A 624 -24.01 -13.76 15.00
N TRP A 625 -22.98 -14.59 14.84
CA TRP A 625 -22.32 -15.22 15.99
C TRP A 625 -21.67 -14.16 16.89
N LEU A 626 -20.99 -13.16 16.35
CA LEU A 626 -20.36 -12.08 17.14
C LEU A 626 -21.41 -11.23 17.86
N GLU A 627 -22.55 -10.94 17.22
CA GLU A 627 -23.67 -10.23 17.84
C GLU A 627 -24.21 -10.99 19.04
N ASN A 628 -24.36 -12.33 18.95
CA ASN A 628 -24.79 -13.17 20.06
C ASN A 628 -23.75 -13.20 21.19
N CYS A 629 -22.43 -13.24 20.88
CA CYS A 629 -21.39 -13.15 21.91
C CYS A 629 -21.46 -11.83 22.69
N ARG A 630 -21.70 -10.70 21.98
CA ARG A 630 -21.91 -9.38 22.61
C ARG A 630 -23.13 -9.41 23.53
N LEU A 631 -24.19 -10.08 23.10
CA LEU A 631 -25.43 -10.22 23.88
C LEU A 631 -25.23 -11.05 25.16
N GLU A 632 -24.41 -12.11 25.16
CA GLU A 632 -24.05 -12.87 26.36
C GLU A 632 -23.42 -11.95 27.42
N VAL A 633 -22.40 -11.18 27.04
CA VAL A 633 -21.72 -10.24 27.94
C VAL A 633 -22.69 -9.16 28.41
N LYS A 634 -23.47 -8.56 27.50
CA LYS A 634 -24.43 -7.50 27.82
C LYS A 634 -25.46 -7.95 28.87
N LYS A 635 -26.07 -9.12 28.67
CA LYS A 635 -27.07 -9.68 29.60
C LYS A 635 -26.46 -9.90 30.99
N TRP A 636 -25.24 -10.41 31.05
CA TRP A 636 -24.55 -10.64 32.31
C TRP A 636 -24.24 -9.33 33.05
N LEU A 637 -23.70 -8.32 32.33
CA LEU A 637 -23.40 -7.01 32.91
C LEU A 637 -24.66 -6.32 33.45
N GLN A 638 -25.77 -6.38 32.71
CA GLN A 638 -27.07 -5.83 33.16
C GLN A 638 -27.59 -6.54 34.43
N LYS A 639 -27.54 -7.88 34.44
CA LYS A 639 -28.02 -8.69 35.58
C LYS A 639 -27.22 -8.40 36.87
N ASN A 640 -25.94 -8.05 36.74
CA ASN A 640 -25.05 -7.82 37.88
C ASN A 640 -24.85 -6.32 38.22
N GLY A 641 -25.65 -5.42 37.60
CA GLY A 641 -25.66 -4.01 37.95
C GLY A 641 -24.38 -3.24 37.49
N VAL A 642 -23.62 -3.79 36.57
CA VAL A 642 -22.41 -3.15 35.99
C VAL A 642 -22.78 -2.19 34.86
N LEU A 643 -23.88 -2.45 34.15
CA LEU A 643 -24.47 -1.58 33.13
C LEU A 643 -25.80 -1.01 33.68
N LEU A 644 -25.86 0.30 33.78
CA LEU A 644 -27.11 1.05 34.02
C LEU A 644 -27.87 1.28 32.72
#